data_21dbcf48a40809ee31f133423028cd63
#
_entry.id   21dbcf48a40809ee31f133423028cd63
#
_cell.length_a   1.000
_cell.length_b   1.000
_cell.length_c   1.000
_cell.angle_alpha   90.00
_cell.angle_beta   90.00
_cell.angle_gamma   90.00
#
_symmetry.space_group_name_H-M   'P 1'
#
loop_
_entity.id
_entity.type
_entity.pdbx_description
1 polymer ?
#
loop_
_entity_poly.entity_id
_entity_poly.type
_entity_poly.pdbx_seq_one_letter_code
_entity_poly.pdbx_strand_id
1 'polypeptide(L)'
;MRRSTYLNMLAGLLVASLTTSVYAQTTISGTVKDAAGQPLPQANISVEGKMVGTVTNIQGEFTLSVSDPPPITIIVSYIGYQSQRIEITNESASGLEVILSEQTVLGREVVVSASRFEESYLTSPVTVEKVDLLAIQQAPVAEFYDALANVKGVQFTSSSLNFPQVNTRGFATIANVRFVQLVDWMDTSAPLLNFPTGNIVGLSELDAESMELLPGTASALYGPNAFNGVLIMTSKSPFDYPGLSVQLKGGITTSDAQGESFPMYNFSVRYAKSFNNKFAFKVNFSLLDAEDWHGNDYTHDINRPDYQADLTKQPNFDGVNLYGDEIQILAQVLPFGTFDLRRTGWREEDILDNRDARSIKGDVALHYRLTDELELLYNYRYGGGSSVYQGSQKYALRNFTQQFHKLELRSDDYFVRAYLTATDAGDSYNVGALGAIMNEYISPTASVWAPTYIQTYILAMQGYIPGVPSGDPSAAHAVARSVADQGRPQVGTAEFRSLVEQVRNNYFQRTPPGAKFIDNSRLFHGEFNYNFADKIDWVDILIGGNFRQYSLFSEGTIFNEDPDTGTNFRRININEVGFFAQFTKTIAESLKLTGSLRYDKNENFDAQVTPRISAVYTFNDSHNIRASFQTGFRNPDTQAQFIYFPAGTNTLLGSTRSNAERYGLHEGGAYTLESYLRYIDGDGILDEDGNPIGGDPSVLEVANIDYVGPEKLRSFEIGYKGVFNNDLLVDLNAYWTSYTDFIGGEDYVLRSPTTHQGQKVPAGTIYTPYVNFPEDVTSFGVGVGITYNLPRGFSLTGTYNYATFDDNREENSQFRAGFNTPENKFTVGLANRKIARNWGFAINYRWQEDFLWQSDFGEWVVPEFGVLDAQVSYKITSLKTMLKLGGTNLFGSDYRTNLGGPFVGQTYYLSLTFDEFLR
;
A
#
# COMPACT_ATOMS: atom_id res chain seq x y z
N MET A 1 -15.25 10.85 -54.69
CA MET A 1 -15.00 12.31 -54.68
C MET A 1 -15.47 13.06 -53.44
N ARG A 2 -16.01 12.44 -52.38
CA ARG A 2 -16.47 13.15 -51.13
C ARG A 2 -15.53 13.07 -49.91
N ARG A 3 -14.44 12.29 -49.97
CA ARG A 3 -13.46 12.19 -48.83
C ARG A 3 -12.30 13.19 -48.92
N SER A 4 -11.99 13.75 -50.07
CA SER A 4 -10.91 14.69 -50.30
C SER A 4 -11.25 16.11 -49.80
N THR A 5 -12.55 16.49 -49.80
CA THR A 5 -13.00 17.84 -49.45
C THR A 5 -12.96 18.12 -47.95
N TYR A 6 -13.22 17.09 -47.13
CA TYR A 6 -13.13 17.26 -45.67
C TYR A 6 -11.69 17.33 -45.12
N LEU A 7 -10.75 16.61 -45.74
CA LEU A 7 -9.34 16.66 -45.38
C LEU A 7 -8.73 18.02 -45.71
N ASN A 8 -9.11 18.62 -46.83
CA ASN A 8 -8.67 19.96 -47.23
C ASN A 8 -9.36 21.08 -46.43
N MET A 9 -10.57 20.90 -45.94
CA MET A 9 -11.19 21.82 -44.98
C MET A 9 -10.56 21.75 -43.58
N LEU A 10 -10.20 20.55 -43.10
CA LEU A 10 -9.49 20.40 -41.82
C LEU A 10 -8.06 20.95 -41.91
N ALA A 11 -7.35 20.74 -43.02
CA ALA A 11 -6.02 21.32 -43.26
C ALA A 11 -6.08 22.86 -43.39
N GLY A 12 -7.14 23.37 -44.02
CA GLY A 12 -7.38 24.83 -44.15
C GLY A 12 -7.73 25.50 -42.83
N LEU A 13 -8.46 24.83 -41.95
CA LEU A 13 -8.74 25.31 -40.56
C LEU A 13 -7.51 25.25 -39.67
N LEU A 14 -6.63 24.23 -39.83
CA LEU A 14 -5.37 24.13 -39.10
C LEU A 14 -4.34 25.21 -39.54
N VAL A 15 -4.35 25.62 -40.79
CA VAL A 15 -3.45 26.68 -41.33
C VAL A 15 -3.97 28.09 -41.01
N ALA A 16 -5.30 28.30 -40.90
CA ALA A 16 -5.89 29.59 -40.54
C ALA A 16 -5.71 29.94 -39.04
N SER A 17 -5.38 28.97 -38.18
CA SER A 17 -5.09 29.23 -36.75
C SER A 17 -3.62 29.57 -36.45
N LEU A 18 -2.76 29.65 -37.46
CA LEU A 18 -1.34 30.03 -37.35
C LEU A 18 -1.10 31.52 -37.69
N THR A 19 -2.03 32.39 -37.45
CA THR A 19 -1.72 33.85 -37.37
C THR A 19 -0.98 34.06 -36.07
N THR A 20 0.35 34.03 -36.07
CA THR A 20 1.22 34.47 -34.98
C THR A 20 1.00 35.95 -34.75
N SER A 21 0.17 36.28 -33.79
CA SER A 21 0.17 37.58 -33.18
C SER A 21 1.55 37.79 -32.54
N VAL A 22 2.33 38.69 -33.03
CA VAL A 22 3.59 39.12 -32.36
C VAL A 22 3.14 39.95 -31.16
N TYR A 23 2.97 39.33 -30.00
CA TYR A 23 2.81 40.03 -28.73
C TYR A 23 4.15 40.60 -28.30
N ALA A 24 4.18 41.77 -27.75
CA ALA A 24 5.35 42.30 -27.06
C ALA A 24 5.64 41.38 -25.88
N GLN A 25 6.83 40.76 -25.90
CA GLN A 25 7.24 39.81 -24.87
C GLN A 25 7.91 40.55 -23.74
N THR A 26 7.38 40.44 -22.52
CA THR A 26 8.02 40.99 -21.31
C THR A 26 9.20 40.10 -20.94
N THR A 27 10.41 40.66 -20.89
CA THR A 27 11.62 39.95 -20.49
C THR A 27 12.08 40.42 -19.12
N ILE A 28 12.19 39.48 -18.18
CA ILE A 28 12.58 39.70 -16.79
C ILE A 28 13.89 38.95 -16.56
N SER A 29 14.92 39.63 -16.06
CA SER A 29 16.20 39.02 -15.73
C SER A 29 16.79 39.57 -14.44
N GLY A 30 17.49 38.70 -13.71
CA GLY A 30 18.07 39.07 -12.43
C GLY A 30 18.95 38.00 -11.81
N THR A 31 19.30 38.18 -10.54
CA THR A 31 20.05 37.25 -9.72
C THR A 31 19.33 36.99 -8.42
N VAL A 32 19.35 35.76 -7.94
CA VAL A 32 18.80 35.37 -6.63
C VAL A 32 19.97 34.93 -5.73
N LYS A 33 20.03 35.50 -4.53
CA LYS A 33 21.10 35.28 -3.54
C LYS A 33 20.50 35.02 -2.15
N ASP A 34 21.28 34.43 -1.25
CA ASP A 34 20.96 34.39 0.16
C ASP A 34 21.36 35.71 0.87
N ALA A 35 21.02 35.85 2.17
CA ALA A 35 21.38 36.99 2.99
C ALA A 35 22.90 37.18 3.20
N ALA A 36 23.70 36.15 2.94
CA ALA A 36 25.17 36.18 2.96
C ALA A 36 25.77 36.54 1.58
N GLY A 37 24.92 36.84 0.58
CA GLY A 37 25.33 37.19 -0.78
C GLY A 37 25.72 35.97 -1.64
N GLN A 38 25.49 34.74 -1.18
CA GLN A 38 25.78 33.55 -1.97
C GLN A 38 24.65 33.33 -3.02
N PRO A 39 25.00 33.00 -4.28
CA PRO A 39 23.96 32.75 -5.28
C PRO A 39 23.16 31.53 -4.93
N LEU A 40 21.86 31.52 -5.22
CA LEU A 40 20.94 30.41 -5.03
C LEU A 40 20.61 29.77 -6.38
N PRO A 41 21.29 28.69 -6.79
CA PRO A 41 20.97 27.94 -8.02
C PRO A 41 19.68 27.12 -7.83
N GLN A 42 18.91 26.95 -8.91
CA GLN A 42 17.58 26.34 -8.90
C GLN A 42 16.54 27.08 -8.03
N ALA A 43 16.75 28.35 -7.73
CA ALA A 43 15.65 29.14 -7.21
C ALA A 43 14.58 29.24 -8.31
N ASN A 44 13.34 28.92 -7.97
CA ASN A 44 12.21 28.97 -8.91
C ASN A 44 11.71 30.40 -9.03
N ILE A 45 11.49 30.85 -10.25
CA ILE A 45 10.87 32.13 -10.59
C ILE A 45 9.65 31.79 -11.45
N SER A 46 8.46 31.93 -10.88
CA SER A 46 7.18 31.69 -11.56
C SER A 46 6.35 32.95 -11.69
N VAL A 47 5.49 33.01 -12.69
CA VAL A 47 4.48 34.06 -12.82
C VAL A 47 3.26 33.65 -12.03
N GLU A 48 2.76 34.53 -11.15
CA GLU A 48 1.59 34.24 -10.33
C GLU A 48 0.35 33.98 -11.22
N GLY A 49 -0.34 32.85 -10.96
CA GLY A 49 -1.50 32.42 -11.74
C GLY A 49 -1.18 31.87 -13.15
N LYS A 50 0.08 31.49 -13.43
CA LYS A 50 0.49 30.92 -14.73
C LYS A 50 1.50 29.81 -14.58
N MET A 51 1.47 28.88 -15.53
CA MET A 51 2.45 27.79 -15.62
C MET A 51 3.81 28.21 -16.19
N VAL A 52 4.05 29.51 -16.34
CA VAL A 52 5.29 30.06 -16.86
C VAL A 52 6.25 30.36 -15.73
N GLY A 53 7.45 29.81 -15.81
CA GLY A 53 8.50 30.01 -14.83
C GLY A 53 9.87 29.62 -15.40
N THR A 54 10.90 29.96 -14.68
CA THR A 54 12.30 29.59 -14.96
C THR A 54 12.99 29.32 -13.63
N VAL A 55 14.20 28.73 -13.71
CA VAL A 55 15.04 28.53 -12.53
C VAL A 55 16.37 29.25 -12.70
N THR A 56 17.00 29.61 -11.60
CA THR A 56 18.33 30.20 -11.62
C THR A 56 19.39 29.19 -12.04
N ASN A 57 20.38 29.67 -12.77
CA ASN A 57 21.60 28.91 -13.10
C ASN A 57 22.52 28.78 -11.87
N ILE A 58 23.71 28.17 -12.08
CA ILE A 58 24.73 27.99 -11.02
C ILE A 58 25.30 29.29 -10.45
N GLN A 59 25.17 30.41 -11.14
CA GLN A 59 25.53 31.75 -10.68
C GLN A 59 24.37 32.45 -9.96
N GLY A 60 23.20 31.83 -9.85
CA GLY A 60 21.99 32.43 -9.30
C GLY A 60 21.27 33.36 -10.27
N GLU A 61 21.66 33.38 -11.57
CA GLU A 61 21.07 34.24 -12.59
C GLU A 61 19.86 33.56 -13.25
N PHE A 62 18.86 34.36 -13.60
CA PHE A 62 17.68 33.92 -14.33
C PHE A 62 17.31 34.87 -15.47
N THR A 63 16.61 34.33 -16.45
CA THR A 63 15.91 35.06 -17.49
C THR A 63 14.57 34.40 -17.72
N LEU A 64 13.49 35.18 -17.62
CA LEU A 64 12.12 34.73 -17.82
C LEU A 64 11.49 35.63 -18.91
N SER A 65 10.86 34.98 -19.89
CA SER A 65 10.12 35.66 -20.97
C SER A 65 8.64 35.30 -20.82
N VAL A 66 7.80 36.32 -20.73
CA VAL A 66 6.36 36.20 -20.52
C VAL A 66 5.63 36.88 -21.66
N SER A 67 4.55 36.26 -22.12
CA SER A 67 3.73 36.82 -23.24
C SER A 67 2.82 37.97 -22.84
N ASP A 68 2.64 38.20 -21.54
CA ASP A 68 1.76 39.24 -21.01
C ASP A 68 2.47 40.60 -20.90
N PRO A 69 1.70 41.71 -21.06
CA PRO A 69 2.17 43.02 -20.72
C PRO A 69 2.17 43.22 -19.19
N PRO A 70 3.05 44.06 -18.64
CA PRO A 70 2.98 44.51 -17.25
C PRO A 70 1.64 45.21 -16.91
N PRO A 71 1.19 45.13 -15.61
CA PRO A 71 1.92 44.62 -14.46
C PRO A 71 1.85 43.08 -14.34
N ILE A 72 2.99 42.44 -13.99
CA ILE A 72 3.11 41.01 -13.79
C ILE A 72 3.69 40.78 -12.41
N THR A 73 3.10 39.88 -11.61
CA THR A 73 3.69 39.47 -10.34
C THR A 73 4.50 38.19 -10.56
N ILE A 74 5.79 38.23 -10.21
CA ILE A 74 6.61 37.06 -10.13
C ILE A 74 6.77 36.59 -8.68
N ILE A 75 6.81 35.26 -8.49
CA ILE A 75 7.11 34.63 -7.22
C ILE A 75 8.48 34.00 -7.32
N VAL A 76 9.41 34.44 -6.47
CA VAL A 76 10.75 33.87 -6.37
C VAL A 76 10.80 33.01 -5.12
N SER A 77 11.07 31.74 -5.29
CA SER A 77 11.09 30.75 -4.20
C SER A 77 12.31 29.85 -4.27
N TYR A 78 12.78 29.43 -3.11
CA TYR A 78 13.84 28.44 -2.97
C TYR A 78 13.62 27.61 -1.70
N ILE A 79 13.88 26.30 -1.78
CA ILE A 79 13.63 25.39 -0.68
C ILE A 79 14.42 25.78 0.57
N GLY A 80 13.74 25.99 1.69
CA GLY A 80 14.33 26.45 2.95
C GLY A 80 14.48 27.96 3.05
N TYR A 81 13.93 28.73 2.11
CA TYR A 81 13.96 30.19 2.10
C TYR A 81 12.55 30.78 2.00
N GLN A 82 12.38 32.00 2.48
CA GLN A 82 11.14 32.71 2.34
C GLN A 82 10.92 33.18 0.89
N SER A 83 9.77 32.78 0.31
CA SER A 83 9.39 33.25 -1.03
C SER A 83 9.14 34.75 -1.04
N GLN A 84 9.49 35.40 -2.13
CA GLN A 84 9.22 36.81 -2.38
C GLN A 84 8.31 36.98 -3.58
N ARG A 85 7.29 37.89 -3.45
CA ARG A 85 6.46 38.35 -4.55
C ARG A 85 6.98 39.69 -5.01
N ILE A 86 7.21 39.84 -6.32
CA ILE A 86 7.76 41.03 -6.93
C ILE A 86 6.87 41.46 -8.09
N GLU A 87 6.34 42.66 -8.03
CA GLU A 87 5.55 43.24 -9.10
C GLU A 87 6.45 43.87 -10.16
N ILE A 88 6.30 43.44 -11.39
CA ILE A 88 7.02 43.92 -12.57
C ILE A 88 6.11 44.86 -13.33
N THR A 89 6.46 46.13 -13.37
CA THR A 89 5.64 47.20 -13.98
C THR A 89 6.12 47.65 -15.36
N ASN A 90 7.30 47.19 -15.81
CA ASN A 90 7.91 47.58 -17.08
C ASN A 90 8.06 46.37 -18.03
N GLU A 91 7.91 46.58 -19.34
CA GLU A 91 8.07 45.54 -20.38
C GLU A 91 9.48 44.95 -20.43
N SER A 92 10.48 45.57 -19.84
CA SER A 92 11.81 45.02 -19.66
C SER A 92 12.30 45.32 -18.26
N ALA A 93 12.40 44.32 -17.42
CA ALA A 93 12.99 44.40 -16.08
C ALA A 93 14.29 43.62 -16.08
N SER A 94 15.44 44.31 -16.09
CA SER A 94 16.76 43.68 -16.10
C SER A 94 17.55 44.05 -14.85
N GLY A 95 18.39 43.13 -14.39
CA GLY A 95 19.28 43.33 -13.24
C GLY A 95 18.54 43.33 -11.89
N LEU A 96 17.44 42.61 -11.78
CA LEU A 96 16.77 42.41 -10.49
C LEU A 96 17.71 41.66 -9.53
N GLU A 97 17.90 42.19 -8.34
CA GLU A 97 18.60 41.49 -7.27
C GLU A 97 17.60 41.04 -6.21
N VAL A 98 17.41 39.73 -6.09
CA VAL A 98 16.47 39.16 -5.13
C VAL A 98 17.28 38.48 -4.02
N ILE A 99 17.09 38.93 -2.80
CA ILE A 99 17.76 38.35 -1.62
C ILE A 99 16.73 37.55 -0.83
N LEU A 100 16.85 36.24 -0.83
CA LEU A 100 15.99 35.37 -0.03
C LEU A 100 16.61 35.18 1.36
N SER A 101 15.77 35.26 2.38
CA SER A 101 16.18 34.94 3.76
C SER A 101 16.00 33.46 4.05
N GLU A 102 17.01 32.83 4.64
CA GLU A 102 16.83 31.47 5.20
C GLU A 102 15.70 31.55 6.22
N GLN A 103 14.63 30.87 5.94
CA GLN A 103 13.48 30.84 6.83
C GLN A 103 12.91 29.42 6.86
N THR A 104 13.00 28.80 7.99
CA THR A 104 12.16 27.69 8.40
C THR A 104 10.82 28.26 8.88
N VAL A 105 9.99 28.74 7.96
CA VAL A 105 8.64 29.19 8.33
C VAL A 105 7.74 27.97 8.31
N LEU A 106 7.39 27.53 9.49
CA LEU A 106 6.44 26.43 9.70
C LEU A 106 5.04 26.85 9.22
N GLY A 107 4.33 25.94 8.57
CA GLY A 107 2.92 26.10 8.24
C GLY A 107 2.61 26.90 6.98
N ARG A 108 3.59 27.33 6.19
CA ARG A 108 3.37 27.99 4.89
C ARG A 108 3.43 27.07 3.68
N GLU A 109 3.55 25.79 3.95
CA GLU A 109 3.54 24.76 2.92
C GLU A 109 2.19 24.77 2.18
N VAL A 110 2.23 24.44 0.91
CA VAL A 110 1.06 24.22 0.07
C VAL A 110 0.82 22.72 -0.04
N VAL A 111 -0.43 22.31 -0.03
CA VAL A 111 -0.88 20.92 -0.22
C VAL A 111 -1.91 20.88 -1.33
N VAL A 112 -1.96 19.76 -2.06
CA VAL A 112 -2.94 19.55 -3.14
C VAL A 112 -3.91 18.41 -2.81
N SER A 113 -3.58 17.60 -1.84
CA SER A 113 -4.32 16.38 -1.51
C SER A 113 -5.71 16.63 -0.94
N ALA A 114 -5.92 17.70 -0.17
CA ALA A 114 -7.18 17.94 0.54
C ALA A 114 -8.30 18.48 -0.35
N SER A 115 -7.95 19.16 -1.46
CA SER A 115 -8.91 19.80 -2.37
C SER A 115 -8.67 19.49 -3.86
N ARG A 116 -7.63 18.72 -4.20
CA ARG A 116 -7.13 18.46 -5.56
C ARG A 116 -6.55 19.67 -6.31
N PHE A 117 -6.44 20.81 -5.65
CA PHE A 117 -5.75 22.03 -6.08
C PHE A 117 -4.91 22.57 -4.93
N GLU A 118 -3.97 23.44 -5.25
CA GLU A 118 -3.08 24.04 -4.26
C GLU A 118 -3.86 24.82 -3.20
N GLU A 119 -3.65 24.48 -1.93
CA GLU A 119 -4.18 25.23 -0.80
C GLU A 119 -3.17 25.27 0.36
N SER A 120 -3.36 26.21 1.27
CA SER A 120 -2.48 26.34 2.42
C SER A 120 -2.61 25.14 3.37
N TYR A 121 -1.49 24.56 3.77
CA TYR A 121 -1.39 23.47 4.76
C TYR A 121 -2.06 23.82 6.09
N LEU A 122 -1.96 25.11 6.54
CA LEU A 122 -2.58 25.55 7.79
C LEU A 122 -4.11 25.55 7.73
N THR A 123 -4.68 25.96 6.60
CA THR A 123 -6.13 26.13 6.44
C THR A 123 -6.81 24.99 5.71
N SER A 124 -6.12 23.85 5.60
CA SER A 124 -6.68 22.64 5.00
C SER A 124 -7.93 22.19 5.78
N PRO A 125 -9.04 21.87 5.08
CA PRO A 125 -10.30 21.50 5.70
C PRO A 125 -10.30 20.10 6.35
N VAL A 126 -9.25 19.32 6.12
CA VAL A 126 -9.01 17.99 6.69
C VAL A 126 -7.57 17.87 7.19
N THR A 127 -7.29 16.86 7.98
CA THR A 127 -5.91 16.56 8.37
C THR A 127 -5.11 16.16 7.14
N VAL A 128 -3.95 16.78 6.94
CA VAL A 128 -2.94 16.44 5.93
C VAL A 128 -1.60 16.37 6.61
N GLU A 129 -0.83 15.33 6.35
CA GLU A 129 0.58 15.21 6.72
C GLU A 129 1.43 15.38 5.46
N LYS A 130 2.49 16.17 5.53
CA LYS A 130 3.38 16.41 4.38
C LYS A 130 4.82 16.09 4.73
N VAL A 131 5.45 15.25 3.92
CA VAL A 131 6.89 15.00 3.92
C VAL A 131 7.45 15.69 2.68
N ASP A 132 8.06 16.82 2.85
CA ASP A 132 8.64 17.61 1.77
C ASP A 132 10.02 17.09 1.33
N LEU A 133 10.58 17.69 0.29
CA LEU A 133 11.89 17.30 -0.25
C LEU A 133 13.01 17.37 0.81
N LEU A 134 12.96 18.36 1.71
CA LEU A 134 13.97 18.49 2.77
C LEU A 134 13.85 17.38 3.81
N ALA A 135 12.62 17.05 4.22
CA ALA A 135 12.35 15.94 5.13
C ALA A 135 12.79 14.59 4.51
N ILE A 136 12.50 14.36 3.22
CA ILE A 136 12.98 13.19 2.47
C ILE A 136 14.51 13.10 2.50
N GLN A 137 15.19 14.20 2.20
CA GLN A 137 16.66 14.22 2.19
C GLN A 137 17.29 14.06 3.57
N GLN A 138 16.59 14.42 4.65
CA GLN A 138 17.11 14.38 6.02
C GLN A 138 16.71 13.12 6.78
N ALA A 139 15.72 12.38 6.33
CA ALA A 139 15.28 11.17 6.99
C ALA A 139 16.43 10.18 7.18
N PRO A 140 16.69 9.70 8.41
CA PRO A 140 17.74 8.72 8.70
C PRO A 140 17.27 7.29 8.37
N VAL A 141 16.93 7.04 7.12
CA VAL A 141 16.38 5.78 6.63
C VAL A 141 17.19 5.26 5.44
N ALA A 142 17.21 3.94 5.26
CA ALA A 142 17.89 3.31 4.14
C ALA A 142 17.13 3.57 2.82
N GLU A 143 15.81 3.47 2.85
CA GLU A 143 14.91 3.80 1.73
C GLU A 143 14.00 4.98 2.13
N PHE A 144 13.86 5.97 1.25
CA PHE A 144 13.13 7.20 1.57
C PHE A 144 11.65 6.97 1.92
N TYR A 145 11.05 5.92 1.38
CA TYR A 145 9.67 5.54 1.67
C TYR A 145 9.46 5.16 3.14
N ASP A 146 10.49 4.62 3.79
CA ASP A 146 10.45 4.23 5.21
C ASP A 146 10.34 5.45 6.16
N ALA A 147 10.61 6.67 5.65
CA ALA A 147 10.36 7.89 6.39
C ALA A 147 8.88 8.06 6.81
N LEU A 148 7.96 7.43 6.08
CA LEU A 148 6.53 7.41 6.41
C LEU A 148 6.23 6.74 7.76
N ALA A 149 7.08 5.84 8.23
CA ALA A 149 6.94 5.23 9.57
C ALA A 149 7.00 6.25 10.72
N ASN A 150 7.60 7.43 10.48
CA ASN A 150 7.74 8.52 11.46
C ASN A 150 6.63 9.57 11.35
N VAL A 151 5.69 9.43 10.39
CA VAL A 151 4.61 10.40 10.16
C VAL A 151 3.47 10.14 11.15
N LYS A 152 2.86 11.24 11.65
CA LYS A 152 1.72 11.18 12.57
C LYS A 152 0.56 10.36 11.96
N GLY A 153 0.01 9.45 12.75
CA GLY A 153 -1.15 8.63 12.37
C GLY A 153 -0.85 7.45 11.44
N VAL A 154 0.40 7.26 11.01
CA VAL A 154 0.79 6.14 10.13
C VAL A 154 1.00 4.87 10.93
N GLN A 155 0.35 3.78 10.53
CA GLN A 155 0.77 2.41 10.83
C GLN A 155 1.57 1.88 9.65
N PHE A 156 2.81 1.45 9.95
CA PHE A 156 3.76 0.98 8.96
C PHE A 156 4.01 -0.51 9.18
N THR A 157 3.66 -1.33 8.19
CA THR A 157 3.78 -2.79 8.27
C THR A 157 4.75 -3.25 7.19
N SER A 158 5.70 -4.14 7.54
CA SER A 158 6.73 -4.61 6.63
C SER A 158 6.63 -6.11 6.42
N SER A 159 6.39 -6.54 5.19
CA SER A 159 6.45 -7.96 4.77
C SER A 159 7.79 -8.32 4.14
N SER A 160 8.56 -7.33 3.71
CA SER A 160 9.83 -7.46 3.03
C SER A 160 10.59 -6.14 3.14
N LEU A 161 11.88 -6.16 2.89
CA LEU A 161 12.73 -4.97 2.86
C LEU A 161 12.23 -3.92 1.85
N ASN A 162 11.62 -4.36 0.74
CA ASN A 162 11.12 -3.48 -0.33
C ASN A 162 9.59 -3.47 -0.48
N PHE A 163 8.86 -4.13 0.43
CA PHE A 163 7.40 -4.22 0.39
C PHE A 163 6.75 -3.77 1.72
N PRO A 164 6.99 -2.54 2.16
CA PRO A 164 6.26 -1.97 3.27
C PRO A 164 4.88 -1.49 2.85
N GLN A 165 3.93 -1.53 3.78
CA GLN A 165 2.57 -1.03 3.62
C GLN A 165 2.30 0.10 4.59
N VAL A 166 1.60 1.13 4.10
CA VAL A 166 1.15 2.28 4.88
C VAL A 166 -0.35 2.16 5.12
N ASN A 167 -0.76 2.42 6.34
CA ASN A 167 -2.16 2.51 6.72
C ASN A 167 -2.37 3.63 7.74
N THR A 168 -3.61 4.08 7.93
CA THR A 168 -3.99 5.05 8.96
C THR A 168 -5.32 4.68 9.60
N ARG A 169 -5.53 5.10 10.86
CA ARG A 169 -6.80 4.97 11.60
C ARG A 169 -7.29 3.54 11.84
N GLY A 170 -6.36 2.60 12.01
CA GLY A 170 -6.69 1.21 12.30
C GLY A 170 -6.88 0.33 11.05
N PHE A 171 -7.14 -0.95 11.27
CA PHE A 171 -7.40 -1.97 10.23
C PHE A 171 -6.22 -2.13 9.26
N ALA A 172 -5.00 -2.16 9.80
CA ALA A 172 -3.80 -2.39 9.01
C ALA A 172 -3.76 -3.84 8.52
N THR A 173 -3.51 -4.01 7.23
CA THR A 173 -3.29 -5.32 6.60
C THR A 173 -2.16 -5.22 5.58
N ILE A 174 -1.57 -6.35 5.22
CA ILE A 174 -0.57 -6.39 4.14
C ILE A 174 -1.24 -6.16 2.79
N ALA A 175 -2.37 -6.80 2.54
CA ALA A 175 -3.21 -6.56 1.36
C ALA A 175 -4.20 -5.42 1.65
N ASN A 176 -3.69 -4.18 1.74
CA ASN A 176 -4.48 -3.05 2.24
C ASN A 176 -5.40 -2.47 1.16
N VAL A 177 -6.58 -3.04 1.00
CA VAL A 177 -7.63 -2.59 0.06
C VAL A 177 -8.44 -1.38 0.55
N ARG A 178 -8.16 -0.87 1.77
CA ARG A 178 -8.80 0.32 2.35
C ARG A 178 -7.99 1.60 2.18
N PHE A 179 -6.85 1.52 1.51
CA PHE A 179 -5.89 2.62 1.36
C PHE A 179 -5.54 2.84 -0.10
N VAL A 180 -5.47 4.09 -0.54
CA VAL A 180 -5.10 4.46 -1.91
C VAL A 180 -3.72 5.08 -1.93
N GLN A 181 -2.84 4.57 -2.78
CA GLN A 181 -1.52 5.14 -3.03
C GLN A 181 -1.43 5.63 -4.47
N LEU A 182 -1.18 6.92 -4.63
CA LEU A 182 -1.03 7.58 -5.93
C LEU A 182 0.42 8.04 -6.13
N VAL A 183 0.96 7.78 -7.31
CA VAL A 183 2.24 8.34 -7.76
C VAL A 183 1.98 9.18 -9.00
N ASP A 184 2.24 10.48 -8.91
CA ASP A 184 1.85 11.44 -9.95
C ASP A 184 0.39 11.25 -10.39
N TRP A 185 -0.50 11.00 -9.44
CA TRP A 185 -1.94 10.75 -9.61
C TRP A 185 -2.32 9.44 -10.31
N MET A 186 -1.40 8.52 -10.53
CA MET A 186 -1.66 7.17 -10.98
C MET A 186 -1.77 6.23 -9.77
N ASP A 187 -2.83 5.46 -9.70
CA ASP A 187 -3.03 4.44 -8.67
C ASP A 187 -2.01 3.31 -8.84
N THR A 188 -1.23 3.03 -7.80
CA THR A 188 -0.18 2.01 -7.81
C THR A 188 -0.68 0.63 -7.37
N SER A 189 -1.97 0.49 -7.09
CA SER A 189 -2.56 -0.81 -6.78
C SER A 189 -2.43 -1.76 -7.97
N ALA A 190 -2.06 -3.00 -7.70
CA ALA A 190 -2.11 -4.05 -8.72
C ALA A 190 -3.58 -4.32 -9.10
N PRO A 191 -3.98 -4.21 -10.37
CA PRO A 191 -5.40 -4.27 -10.75
C PRO A 191 -6.11 -5.56 -10.34
N LEU A 192 -5.40 -6.70 -10.32
CA LEU A 192 -5.95 -7.98 -9.89
C LEU A 192 -6.16 -8.05 -8.37
N LEU A 193 -5.16 -7.63 -7.60
CA LEU A 193 -5.16 -7.76 -6.14
C LEU A 193 -5.82 -6.58 -5.44
N ASN A 194 -5.92 -5.43 -6.13
CA ASN A 194 -6.57 -4.19 -5.70
C ASN A 194 -6.00 -3.55 -4.43
N PHE A 195 -4.71 -3.76 -4.15
CA PHE A 195 -3.98 -3.09 -3.07
C PHE A 195 -2.64 -2.52 -3.55
N PRO A 196 -2.11 -1.47 -2.88
CA PRO A 196 -0.84 -0.83 -3.24
C PRO A 196 0.36 -1.78 -3.14
N THR A 197 1.28 -1.69 -4.09
CA THR A 197 2.50 -2.51 -4.15
C THR A 197 3.69 -1.87 -3.43
N GLY A 198 3.45 -1.06 -2.40
CA GLY A 198 4.48 -0.34 -1.67
C GLY A 198 5.31 0.58 -2.57
N ASN A 199 6.64 0.54 -2.43
CA ASN A 199 7.54 1.32 -3.28
C ASN A 199 8.25 0.51 -4.37
N ILE A 200 7.83 -0.74 -4.65
CA ILE A 200 8.42 -1.54 -5.76
C ILE A 200 8.25 -0.80 -7.09
N VAL A 201 7.10 -0.15 -7.29
CA VAL A 201 6.76 0.59 -8.52
C VAL A 201 6.69 2.11 -8.32
N GLY A 202 7.08 2.61 -7.15
CA GLY A 202 7.01 4.01 -6.76
C GLY A 202 8.09 4.91 -7.37
N LEU A 203 8.42 5.98 -6.65
CA LEU A 203 9.47 6.93 -7.05
C LEU A 203 10.87 6.44 -6.62
N SER A 204 11.90 6.98 -7.26
CA SER A 204 13.25 6.99 -6.71
C SER A 204 13.43 8.17 -5.74
N GLU A 205 14.34 8.05 -4.76
CA GLU A 205 14.70 9.15 -3.84
C GLU A 205 15.09 10.42 -4.59
N LEU A 206 15.77 10.30 -5.73
CA LEU A 206 16.22 11.44 -6.53
C LEU A 206 15.09 12.20 -7.21
N ASP A 207 14.00 11.54 -7.56
CA ASP A 207 12.86 12.14 -8.26
C ASP A 207 11.69 12.49 -7.35
N ALA A 208 11.68 12.05 -6.09
CA ALA A 208 10.65 12.41 -5.12
C ALA A 208 10.74 13.89 -4.73
N GLU A 209 9.65 14.63 -4.89
CA GLU A 209 9.50 16.02 -4.46
C GLU A 209 8.79 16.11 -3.12
N SER A 210 7.66 15.41 -2.99
CA SER A 210 6.89 15.37 -1.75
C SER A 210 6.06 14.11 -1.63
N MET A 211 5.69 13.80 -0.39
CA MET A 211 4.66 12.83 -0.06
C MET A 211 3.60 13.52 0.80
N GLU A 212 2.34 13.48 0.37
CA GLU A 212 1.19 14.01 1.10
C GLU A 212 0.29 12.86 1.52
N LEU A 213 -0.02 12.78 2.80
CA LEU A 213 -0.88 11.77 3.38
C LEU A 213 -2.14 12.42 3.94
N LEU A 214 -3.30 11.94 3.48
CA LEU A 214 -4.59 12.23 4.09
C LEU A 214 -4.97 11.02 4.95
N PRO A 215 -4.87 11.12 6.27
CA PRO A 215 -5.31 10.03 7.14
C PRO A 215 -6.83 9.96 7.23
N GLY A 216 -7.35 8.74 7.13
CA GLY A 216 -8.79 8.46 7.20
C GLY A 216 -9.53 8.70 5.89
N THR A 217 -10.85 8.84 6.00
CA THR A 217 -11.75 8.87 4.85
C THR A 217 -11.53 10.08 3.94
N ALA A 218 -11.37 9.82 2.64
CA ALA A 218 -11.25 10.81 1.58
C ALA A 218 -12.17 10.49 0.37
N SER A 219 -13.16 9.61 0.56
CA SER A 219 -14.01 9.08 -0.52
C SER A 219 -14.78 10.17 -1.27
N ALA A 220 -15.15 11.28 -0.62
CA ALA A 220 -15.87 12.38 -1.26
C ALA A 220 -15.11 13.04 -2.43
N LEU A 221 -13.79 12.91 -2.51
CA LEU A 221 -12.97 13.43 -3.61
C LEU A 221 -12.28 12.32 -4.43
N TYR A 222 -11.85 11.25 -3.76
CA TYR A 222 -11.04 10.19 -4.38
C TYR A 222 -11.84 8.95 -4.76
N GLY A 223 -13.11 8.86 -4.31
CA GLY A 223 -13.99 7.74 -4.61
C GLY A 223 -13.81 6.54 -3.69
N PRO A 224 -14.30 5.37 -4.10
CA PRO A 224 -14.22 4.14 -3.32
C PRO A 224 -12.73 3.79 -3.02
N ASN A 225 -12.51 3.04 -1.94
CA ASN A 225 -11.21 2.60 -1.42
C ASN A 225 -10.34 3.70 -0.78
N ALA A 226 -10.64 4.99 -0.97
CA ALA A 226 -10.07 6.08 -0.17
C ALA A 226 -10.76 6.11 1.22
N PHE A 227 -10.67 5.00 1.92
CA PHE A 227 -11.46 4.65 3.09
C PHE A 227 -10.70 4.93 4.40
N ASN A 228 -9.48 4.41 4.52
CA ASN A 228 -8.60 4.64 5.66
C ASN A 228 -7.49 5.66 5.37
N GLY A 229 -7.27 6.05 4.13
CA GLY A 229 -6.32 7.10 3.78
C GLY A 229 -5.97 7.15 2.31
N VAL A 230 -5.29 8.23 1.95
CA VAL A 230 -4.70 8.46 0.62
C VAL A 230 -3.29 8.97 0.78
N LEU A 231 -2.32 8.28 0.17
CA LEU A 231 -0.95 8.75 0.03
C LEU A 231 -0.72 9.24 -1.41
N ILE A 232 -0.25 10.47 -1.57
CA ILE A 232 0.11 11.04 -2.87
C ILE A 232 1.60 11.32 -2.87
N MET A 233 2.33 10.67 -3.76
CA MET A 233 3.74 10.93 -4.01
C MET A 233 3.87 11.73 -5.30
N THR A 234 4.50 12.89 -5.21
CA THR A 234 4.72 13.79 -6.35
C THR A 234 6.18 13.75 -6.77
N SER A 235 6.41 13.62 -8.08
CA SER A 235 7.74 13.62 -8.66
C SER A 235 8.17 15.02 -9.08
N LYS A 236 9.49 15.27 -9.05
CA LYS A 236 10.09 16.56 -9.46
C LYS A 236 9.76 16.92 -10.90
N SER A 237 9.28 18.14 -11.11
CA SER A 237 9.07 18.72 -12.43
C SER A 237 10.40 18.92 -13.19
N PRO A 238 10.51 18.58 -14.48
CA PRO A 238 11.73 18.85 -15.24
C PRO A 238 11.96 20.31 -15.56
N PHE A 239 10.95 21.17 -15.42
CA PHE A 239 11.08 22.60 -15.54
C PHE A 239 11.73 23.22 -14.30
N ASP A 240 11.32 22.74 -13.10
CA ASP A 240 11.73 23.32 -11.81
C ASP A 240 13.03 22.67 -11.29
N TYR A 241 13.29 21.42 -11.67
CA TYR A 241 14.47 20.64 -11.27
C TYR A 241 15.24 20.08 -12.48
N PRO A 242 15.77 20.95 -13.37
CA PRO A 242 16.63 20.46 -14.46
C PRO A 242 17.99 19.98 -13.92
N GLY A 243 18.77 19.26 -14.73
CA GLY A 243 20.13 18.84 -14.40
C GLY A 243 20.26 17.34 -14.14
N LEU A 244 21.50 16.93 -13.80
CA LEU A 244 21.87 15.55 -13.52
C LEU A 244 22.03 15.33 -12.02
N SER A 245 21.40 14.28 -11.51
CA SER A 245 21.63 13.75 -10.17
C SER A 245 21.92 12.26 -10.24
N VAL A 246 22.91 11.80 -9.45
CA VAL A 246 23.31 10.39 -9.37
C VAL A 246 23.50 10.01 -7.91
N GLN A 247 22.94 8.89 -7.49
CA GLN A 247 23.12 8.35 -6.13
C GLN A 247 23.68 6.93 -6.20
N LEU A 248 24.69 6.69 -5.39
CA LEU A 248 25.24 5.38 -5.08
C LEU A 248 25.07 5.15 -3.58
N LYS A 249 24.35 4.12 -3.19
CA LYS A 249 24.15 3.74 -1.79
C LYS A 249 24.54 2.26 -1.66
N GLY A 250 25.46 1.98 -0.75
CA GLY A 250 25.83 0.62 -0.36
C GLY A 250 25.67 0.43 1.13
N GLY A 251 25.30 -0.76 1.53
CA GLY A 251 25.07 -1.05 2.93
C GLY A 251 25.12 -2.54 3.25
N ILE A 252 24.81 -2.85 4.49
CA ILE A 252 24.62 -4.21 4.99
C ILE A 252 23.33 -4.27 5.80
N THR A 253 22.60 -5.37 5.63
CA THR A 253 21.50 -5.77 6.51
C THR A 253 21.96 -6.90 7.43
N THR A 254 21.44 -6.94 8.65
CA THR A 254 21.74 -8.00 9.61
C THR A 254 20.60 -8.15 10.61
N SER A 255 20.26 -9.39 10.93
CA SER A 255 19.30 -9.74 11.97
C SER A 255 19.70 -11.07 12.61
N ASP A 256 19.18 -11.32 13.80
CA ASP A 256 19.38 -12.63 14.46
C ASP A 256 18.72 -13.75 13.63
N ALA A 257 17.59 -13.46 12.99
CA ALA A 257 16.88 -14.39 12.12
C ALA A 257 17.67 -14.73 10.84
N GLN A 258 18.45 -13.81 10.30
CA GLN A 258 19.33 -14.06 9.16
C GLN A 258 20.58 -14.86 9.54
N GLY A 259 21.06 -14.73 10.81
CA GLY A 259 22.25 -15.41 11.30
C GLY A 259 23.57 -14.87 10.74
N GLU A 260 23.55 -14.08 9.66
CA GLU A 260 24.70 -13.44 9.03
C GLU A 260 24.31 -12.09 8.42
N SER A 261 25.29 -11.32 7.95
CA SER A 261 25.06 -10.00 7.36
C SER A 261 25.11 -10.10 5.84
N PHE A 262 24.19 -9.45 5.18
CA PHE A 262 24.06 -9.42 3.72
C PHE A 262 24.30 -8.02 3.15
N PRO A 263 24.89 -7.92 1.95
CA PRO A 263 25.08 -6.64 1.28
C PRO A 263 23.77 -6.09 0.73
N MET A 264 23.65 -4.77 0.74
CA MET A 264 22.57 -4.01 0.08
C MET A 264 23.19 -2.99 -0.87
N TYR A 265 22.66 -2.88 -2.07
CA TYR A 265 23.06 -1.93 -3.09
C TYR A 265 21.87 -1.16 -3.60
N ASN A 266 22.01 0.17 -3.69
CA ASN A 266 21.01 1.02 -4.35
C ASN A 266 21.72 2.00 -5.27
N PHE A 267 21.34 2.01 -6.54
CA PHE A 267 21.81 2.93 -7.56
C PHE A 267 20.64 3.70 -8.13
N SER A 268 20.76 5.01 -8.23
CA SER A 268 19.76 5.85 -8.89
C SER A 268 20.40 6.93 -9.75
N VAL A 269 19.76 7.24 -10.86
CA VAL A 269 20.12 8.35 -11.74
C VAL A 269 18.88 9.09 -12.21
N ARG A 270 18.96 10.41 -12.19
CA ARG A 270 17.93 11.30 -12.71
C ARG A 270 18.58 12.33 -13.63
N TYR A 271 18.02 12.50 -14.82
CA TYR A 271 18.40 13.58 -15.72
C TYR A 271 17.17 14.30 -16.24
N ALA A 272 17.16 15.61 -16.13
CA ALA A 272 16.08 16.44 -16.63
C ALA A 272 16.63 17.68 -17.36
N LYS A 273 15.92 18.11 -18.39
CA LYS A 273 16.30 19.30 -19.17
C LYS A 273 15.07 20.01 -19.70
N SER A 274 15.08 21.32 -19.57
CA SER A 274 14.10 22.21 -20.18
C SER A 274 14.71 22.99 -21.35
N PHE A 275 13.86 23.33 -22.33
CA PHE A 275 14.24 24.06 -23.53
C PHE A 275 13.27 25.22 -23.71
N ASN A 276 13.81 26.45 -23.66
CA ASN A 276 13.06 27.69 -23.85
C ASN A 276 11.75 27.80 -23.02
N ASN A 277 11.74 27.17 -21.85
CA ASN A 277 10.57 27.09 -20.97
C ASN A 277 9.29 26.52 -21.64
N LYS A 278 9.43 25.87 -22.81
CA LYS A 278 8.33 25.36 -23.61
C LYS A 278 8.27 23.84 -23.68
N PHE A 279 9.42 23.20 -23.79
CA PHE A 279 9.54 21.75 -23.79
C PHE A 279 10.49 21.30 -22.69
N ALA A 280 10.13 20.28 -21.96
CA ALA A 280 11.03 19.68 -20.98
C ALA A 280 10.85 18.15 -20.97
N PHE A 281 11.89 17.45 -20.55
CA PHE A 281 11.84 16.02 -20.33
C PHE A 281 12.63 15.63 -19.09
N LYS A 282 12.26 14.51 -18.51
CA LYS A 282 13.06 13.82 -17.49
C LYS A 282 13.12 12.33 -17.76
N VAL A 283 14.25 11.73 -17.33
CA VAL A 283 14.48 10.30 -17.34
C VAL A 283 15.05 9.89 -15.99
N ASN A 284 14.49 8.86 -15.42
CA ASN A 284 14.91 8.29 -14.15
C ASN A 284 15.17 6.79 -14.30
N PHE A 285 16.15 6.31 -13.54
CA PHE A 285 16.41 4.90 -13.35
C PHE A 285 16.82 4.66 -11.89
N SER A 286 16.33 3.58 -11.29
CA SER A 286 16.72 3.17 -9.94
C SER A 286 16.76 1.64 -9.85
N LEU A 287 17.76 1.13 -9.15
CA LEU A 287 17.96 -0.29 -8.85
C LEU A 287 18.25 -0.44 -7.36
N LEU A 288 17.43 -1.23 -6.65
CA LEU A 288 17.72 -1.78 -5.33
C LEU A 288 17.97 -3.28 -5.49
N ASP A 289 19.01 -3.78 -4.83
CA ASP A 289 19.34 -5.21 -4.79
C ASP A 289 19.86 -5.52 -3.37
N ALA A 290 19.16 -6.41 -2.65
CA ALA A 290 19.47 -6.79 -1.28
C ALA A 290 18.95 -8.20 -0.98
N GLU A 291 19.48 -8.83 0.05
CA GLU A 291 18.84 -9.99 0.69
C GLU A 291 17.65 -9.49 1.54
N ASP A 292 16.51 -10.17 1.43
CA ASP A 292 15.32 -9.86 2.19
C ASP A 292 15.42 -10.33 3.65
N TRP A 293 14.59 -9.76 4.51
CA TRP A 293 14.44 -10.21 5.88
C TRP A 293 13.90 -11.63 5.96
N HIS A 294 14.36 -12.39 6.95
CA HIS A 294 13.98 -13.80 7.11
C HIS A 294 12.82 -13.97 8.09
N GLY A 295 11.87 -14.81 7.72
CA GLY A 295 10.91 -15.45 8.63
C GLY A 295 11.44 -16.81 9.06
N ASN A 296 11.65 -17.03 10.35
CA ASN A 296 12.12 -18.29 10.92
C ASN A 296 11.39 -18.66 12.21
N ASP A 297 10.16 -18.21 12.34
CA ASP A 297 9.29 -18.62 13.45
C ASP A 297 8.65 -19.98 13.13
N TYR A 298 9.13 -21.01 13.79
CA TYR A 298 8.63 -22.38 13.63
C TYR A 298 7.75 -22.81 14.81
N THR A 299 7.27 -21.86 15.62
CA THR A 299 6.34 -22.13 16.71
C THR A 299 4.94 -22.40 16.17
N HIS A 300 4.10 -22.98 17.00
CA HIS A 300 2.70 -23.22 16.65
C HIS A 300 1.95 -21.90 16.48
N ASP A 301 1.14 -21.80 15.44
CA ASP A 301 0.36 -20.60 15.11
C ASP A 301 -0.70 -20.23 16.17
N ILE A 302 -1.15 -21.18 16.97
CA ILE A 302 -2.19 -20.90 17.95
C ILE A 302 -1.63 -20.14 19.15
N ASN A 303 -2.24 -19.01 19.49
CA ASN A 303 -2.20 -18.13 20.67
C ASN A 303 -1.79 -18.76 22.02
N ARG A 304 -0.70 -19.48 22.09
CA ARG A 304 -0.17 -20.07 23.33
C ARG A 304 1.33 -19.83 23.41
N PRO A 305 1.76 -18.69 23.93
CA PRO A 305 3.19 -18.37 24.10
C PRO A 305 3.95 -19.40 24.97
N ASP A 306 3.22 -20.22 25.75
CA ASP A 306 3.80 -21.23 26.65
C ASP A 306 3.93 -22.61 26.02
N TYR A 307 3.56 -22.78 24.75
CA TYR A 307 3.48 -24.05 24.12
C TYR A 307 4.73 -24.38 23.30
N GLN A 308 5.67 -25.08 23.92
CA GLN A 308 6.78 -25.69 23.18
C GLN A 308 6.26 -26.97 22.50
N ALA A 309 5.81 -26.83 21.26
CA ALA A 309 5.29 -27.95 20.50
C ALA A 309 6.42 -28.88 20.05
N ASP A 310 6.37 -30.12 20.49
CA ASP A 310 7.09 -31.19 19.80
C ASP A 310 6.24 -31.63 18.60
N LEU A 311 6.60 -31.13 17.42
CA LEU A 311 5.94 -31.45 16.14
C LEU A 311 5.63 -32.94 15.97
N THR A 312 6.52 -33.82 16.47
CA THR A 312 6.38 -35.26 16.31
C THR A 312 5.29 -35.87 17.17
N LYS A 313 4.88 -35.17 18.25
CA LYS A 313 3.92 -35.68 19.24
C LYS A 313 2.54 -35.09 19.12
N GLN A 314 2.35 -34.11 18.20
CA GLN A 314 1.08 -33.43 18.05
C GLN A 314 0.46 -33.73 16.69
N PRO A 315 -0.80 -34.14 16.65
CA PRO A 315 -1.48 -34.41 15.38
C PRO A 315 -1.77 -33.12 14.59
N ASN A 316 -2.04 -32.03 15.26
CA ASN A 316 -2.57 -30.76 14.72
C ASN A 316 -1.57 -29.60 14.71
N PHE A 317 -0.28 -29.88 14.67
CA PHE A 317 0.74 -28.83 14.64
C PHE A 317 0.69 -28.04 13.34
N ASP A 318 0.61 -26.71 13.47
CA ASP A 318 0.55 -25.71 12.42
C ASP A 318 1.59 -24.62 12.72
N GLY A 319 2.66 -24.55 11.97
CA GLY A 319 3.79 -23.68 12.30
C GLY A 319 3.79 -22.39 11.50
N VAL A 320 4.09 -21.26 12.13
CA VAL A 320 3.99 -19.91 11.53
C VAL A 320 4.76 -19.76 10.21
N ASN A 321 6.03 -20.18 10.15
CA ASN A 321 6.82 -20.17 8.91
C ASN A 321 7.14 -21.59 8.41
N LEU A 322 6.18 -22.50 8.58
CA LEU A 322 6.14 -23.82 7.94
C LEU A 322 5.02 -23.82 6.89
N TYR A 323 5.19 -24.56 5.83
CA TYR A 323 4.24 -24.59 4.71
C TYR A 323 3.99 -26.00 4.22
N GLY A 324 2.71 -26.32 3.98
CA GLY A 324 2.23 -27.64 3.63
C GLY A 324 1.70 -28.45 4.82
N ASP A 325 1.74 -27.88 6.01
CA ASP A 325 1.06 -28.34 7.23
C ASP A 325 -0.36 -27.78 7.35
N GLU A 326 -0.73 -26.82 6.55
CA GLU A 326 -2.09 -26.29 6.44
C GLU A 326 -3.10 -27.34 5.95
N ILE A 327 -2.62 -28.45 5.33
CA ILE A 327 -3.49 -29.57 4.94
C ILE A 327 -3.99 -30.28 6.19
N GLN A 328 -5.27 -30.14 6.44
CA GLN A 328 -6.00 -30.66 7.61
C GLN A 328 -6.93 -31.80 7.24
N ILE A 329 -6.98 -32.84 8.07
CA ILE A 329 -7.99 -33.91 8.01
C ILE A 329 -8.57 -34.11 9.40
N LEU A 330 -9.88 -33.91 9.52
CA LEU A 330 -10.63 -34.33 10.70
C LEU A 330 -10.89 -35.86 10.59
N ALA A 331 -10.20 -36.63 11.43
CA ALA A 331 -10.27 -38.07 11.42
C ALA A 331 -10.95 -38.58 12.70
N GLN A 332 -12.10 -39.25 12.56
CA GLN A 332 -12.71 -40.01 13.64
C GLN A 332 -12.05 -41.38 13.75
N VAL A 333 -11.36 -41.61 14.85
CA VAL A 333 -10.60 -42.87 15.09
C VAL A 333 -11.14 -43.58 16.32
N LEU A 334 -12.21 -44.31 16.15
CA LEU A 334 -12.83 -45.04 17.26
C LEU A 334 -11.94 -46.24 17.75
N PRO A 335 -11.79 -46.45 19.06
CA PRO A 335 -12.45 -45.75 20.18
C PRO A 335 -11.63 -44.56 20.73
N PHE A 336 -10.63 -44.04 20.00
CA PHE A 336 -9.63 -43.08 20.50
C PHE A 336 -10.03 -41.60 20.36
N GLY A 337 -11.12 -41.32 19.65
CA GLY A 337 -11.64 -39.94 19.48
C GLY A 337 -11.49 -39.38 18.08
N THR A 338 -11.81 -38.10 17.95
CA THR A 338 -11.64 -37.33 16.71
C THR A 338 -10.34 -36.55 16.78
N PHE A 339 -9.54 -36.59 15.74
CA PHE A 339 -8.26 -35.88 15.64
C PHE A 339 -8.29 -34.91 14.48
N ASP A 340 -7.78 -33.75 14.74
CA ASP A 340 -7.31 -32.82 13.71
C ASP A 340 -5.90 -33.25 13.29
N LEU A 341 -5.77 -33.88 12.12
CA LEU A 341 -4.49 -34.36 11.59
C LEU A 341 -3.97 -33.37 10.56
N ARG A 342 -2.78 -32.82 10.81
CA ARG A 342 -2.08 -31.98 9.85
C ARG A 342 -0.81 -32.63 9.34
N ARG A 343 -0.45 -32.31 8.09
CA ARG A 343 0.77 -32.78 7.43
C ARG A 343 2.01 -32.17 8.11
N THR A 344 3.15 -32.80 7.89
CA THR A 344 4.45 -32.21 8.25
C THR A 344 4.80 -31.14 7.22
N GLY A 345 4.99 -29.89 7.67
CA GLY A 345 5.34 -28.77 6.84
C GLY A 345 6.80 -28.77 6.35
N TRP A 346 7.15 -27.80 5.52
CA TRP A 346 8.48 -27.46 5.06
C TRP A 346 8.84 -26.09 5.61
N ARG A 347 10.09 -25.90 6.07
CA ARG A 347 10.56 -24.60 6.52
C ARG A 347 10.61 -23.62 5.36
N GLU A 348 10.29 -22.35 5.62
CA GLU A 348 10.38 -21.29 4.63
C GLU A 348 11.75 -21.23 3.97
N GLU A 349 12.82 -21.35 4.74
CA GLU A 349 14.21 -21.33 4.27
C GLU A 349 14.58 -22.46 3.32
N ASP A 350 13.85 -23.58 3.37
CA ASP A 350 14.12 -24.77 2.55
C ASP A 350 13.46 -24.69 1.16
N ILE A 351 12.27 -24.05 1.06
CA ILE A 351 11.44 -24.07 -0.15
C ILE A 351 11.35 -22.70 -0.87
N LEU A 352 11.67 -21.61 -0.18
CA LEU A 352 11.80 -20.31 -0.83
C LEU A 352 13.09 -20.30 -1.66
N ASP A 353 12.98 -20.02 -2.97
CA ASP A 353 14.07 -20.20 -3.93
C ASP A 353 15.26 -19.28 -3.70
N ASN A 354 14.98 -18.02 -3.50
CA ASN A 354 15.93 -17.00 -3.07
C ASN A 354 15.17 -15.95 -2.24
N ARG A 355 15.89 -15.12 -1.52
CA ARG A 355 15.34 -14.07 -0.68
C ARG A 355 15.67 -12.68 -1.24
N ASP A 356 15.68 -12.55 -2.59
CA ASP A 356 15.98 -11.27 -3.22
C ASP A 356 14.88 -10.24 -2.95
N ALA A 357 15.23 -9.17 -2.26
CA ALA A 357 14.49 -7.92 -2.25
C ALA A 357 15.05 -7.02 -3.37
N ARG A 358 14.49 -7.15 -4.55
CA ARG A 358 14.94 -6.43 -5.75
C ARG A 358 13.87 -5.49 -6.26
N SER A 359 14.25 -4.24 -6.57
CA SER A 359 13.37 -3.28 -7.22
C SER A 359 14.10 -2.56 -8.35
N ILE A 360 13.52 -2.60 -9.54
CA ILE A 360 13.99 -1.87 -10.73
C ILE A 360 12.91 -0.89 -11.12
N LYS A 361 13.25 0.40 -11.19
CA LYS A 361 12.32 1.47 -11.56
C LYS A 361 12.86 2.27 -12.73
N GLY A 362 12.01 2.59 -13.66
CA GLY A 362 12.31 3.47 -14.79
C GLY A 362 11.16 4.46 -15.02
N ASP A 363 11.48 5.70 -15.32
CA ASP A 363 10.49 6.74 -15.58
C ASP A 363 10.96 7.66 -16.70
N VAL A 364 10.07 7.98 -17.61
CA VAL A 364 10.28 8.98 -18.67
C VAL A 364 9.07 9.88 -18.72
N ALA A 365 9.28 11.18 -18.54
CA ALA A 365 8.23 12.18 -18.70
C ALA A 365 8.60 13.25 -19.73
N LEU A 366 7.62 13.59 -20.57
CA LEU A 366 7.71 14.62 -21.60
C LEU A 366 6.66 15.68 -21.29
N HIS A 367 7.09 16.92 -21.22
CA HIS A 367 6.25 18.07 -20.87
C HIS A 367 6.31 19.07 -22.03
N TYR A 368 5.15 19.54 -22.47
CA TYR A 368 5.06 20.55 -23.53
C TYR A 368 4.04 21.61 -23.18
N ARG A 369 4.47 22.83 -22.93
CA ARG A 369 3.61 24.00 -22.74
C ARG A 369 3.05 24.44 -24.09
N LEU A 370 1.78 24.17 -24.31
CA LEU A 370 1.03 24.59 -25.52
C LEU A 370 0.88 26.10 -25.52
N THR A 371 0.51 26.67 -24.37
CA THR A 371 0.47 28.10 -24.06
C THR A 371 1.12 28.32 -22.71
N ASP A 372 1.16 29.55 -22.22
CA ASP A 372 1.65 29.91 -20.89
C ASP A 372 0.73 29.38 -19.75
N GLU A 373 -0.49 28.93 -20.09
CA GLU A 373 -1.51 28.44 -19.16
C GLU A 373 -1.88 26.98 -19.39
N LEU A 374 -1.33 26.32 -20.42
CA LEU A 374 -1.74 24.99 -20.83
C LEU A 374 -0.55 24.07 -21.11
N GLU A 375 -0.45 22.99 -20.37
CA GLU A 375 0.61 22.00 -20.50
C GLU A 375 0.05 20.61 -20.88
N LEU A 376 0.68 19.98 -21.85
CA LEU A 376 0.49 18.59 -22.22
C LEU A 376 1.64 17.77 -21.65
N LEU A 377 1.32 16.72 -20.91
CA LEU A 377 2.26 15.82 -20.25
C LEU A 377 2.01 14.40 -20.70
N TYR A 378 3.07 13.70 -21.08
CA TYR A 378 3.09 12.25 -21.21
C TYR A 378 4.10 11.65 -20.25
N ASN A 379 3.70 10.62 -19.50
CA ASN A 379 4.58 9.89 -18.58
C ASN A 379 4.48 8.39 -18.83
N TYR A 380 5.61 7.75 -19.00
CA TYR A 380 5.77 6.30 -18.95
C TYR A 380 6.55 5.93 -17.69
N ARG A 381 6.00 5.01 -16.89
CA ARG A 381 6.65 4.48 -15.71
C ARG A 381 6.65 2.96 -15.74
N TYR A 382 7.77 2.40 -15.35
CA TYR A 382 8.01 0.97 -15.17
C TYR A 382 8.52 0.74 -13.75
N GLY A 383 7.98 -0.25 -13.08
CA GLY A 383 8.50 -0.75 -11.83
C GLY A 383 8.34 -2.26 -11.76
N GLY A 384 9.27 -2.92 -11.09
CA GLY A 384 9.18 -4.36 -10.89
C GLY A 384 10.37 -4.91 -10.14
N GLY A 385 10.34 -6.21 -9.88
CA GLY A 385 11.41 -6.90 -9.17
C GLY A 385 10.94 -8.14 -8.46
N SER A 386 11.59 -8.41 -7.32
CA SER A 386 11.31 -9.55 -6.47
C SER A 386 11.08 -9.10 -5.03
N SER A 387 10.19 -9.80 -4.34
CA SER A 387 9.81 -9.52 -2.95
C SER A 387 9.08 -10.72 -2.37
N VAL A 388 8.79 -10.67 -1.08
CA VAL A 388 7.93 -11.63 -0.41
C VAL A 388 6.86 -10.87 0.36
N TYR A 389 5.61 -11.34 0.36
CA TYR A 389 4.59 -10.78 1.24
C TYR A 389 3.72 -11.85 1.89
N GLN A 390 3.25 -11.55 3.10
CA GLN A 390 2.34 -12.38 3.86
C GLN A 390 0.92 -11.82 3.75
N GLY A 391 0.06 -12.48 2.98
CA GLY A 391 -1.38 -12.25 2.97
C GLY A 391 -2.09 -13.32 3.81
N SER A 392 -3.19 -13.88 3.32
CA SER A 392 -3.79 -15.13 3.86
C SER A 392 -2.82 -16.29 3.78
N GLN A 393 -1.91 -16.25 2.82
CA GLN A 393 -0.77 -17.17 2.68
C GLN A 393 0.49 -16.38 2.33
N LYS A 394 1.64 -17.05 2.28
CA LYS A 394 2.92 -16.47 1.88
C LYS A 394 3.06 -16.49 0.35
N TYR A 395 3.42 -15.35 -0.24
CA TYR A 395 3.64 -15.21 -1.67
C TYR A 395 5.04 -14.74 -1.96
N ALA A 396 5.71 -15.40 -2.90
CA ALA A 396 6.99 -14.97 -3.44
C ALA A 396 6.75 -14.27 -4.79
N LEU A 397 6.93 -12.96 -4.82
CA LEU A 397 6.95 -12.20 -6.07
C LEU A 397 8.30 -12.38 -6.74
N ARG A 398 8.29 -12.79 -8.01
CA ARG A 398 9.49 -13.03 -8.80
C ARG A 398 9.31 -12.46 -10.20
N ASN A 399 10.22 -11.56 -10.58
CA ASN A 399 10.13 -10.87 -11.86
C ASN A 399 8.77 -10.16 -12.07
N PHE A 400 8.10 -9.80 -10.97
CA PHE A 400 6.86 -9.03 -10.99
C PHE A 400 7.10 -7.68 -11.67
N THR A 401 6.19 -7.24 -12.54
CA THR A 401 6.28 -5.93 -13.19
C THR A 401 4.94 -5.22 -13.24
N GLN A 402 5.01 -3.89 -13.18
CA GLN A 402 3.87 -3.02 -13.37
C GLN A 402 4.28 -1.82 -14.25
N GLN A 403 3.48 -1.52 -15.26
CA GLN A 403 3.74 -0.48 -16.23
C GLN A 403 2.59 0.51 -16.26
N PHE A 404 2.92 1.79 -16.43
CA PHE A 404 1.96 2.88 -16.47
C PHE A 404 2.21 3.75 -17.70
N HIS A 405 1.15 4.13 -18.35
CA HIS A 405 1.14 5.14 -19.41
C HIS A 405 0.14 6.21 -19.06
N LYS A 406 0.57 7.44 -18.86
CA LYS A 406 -0.30 8.58 -18.53
C LYS A 406 -0.20 9.65 -19.60
N LEU A 407 -1.34 10.17 -20.00
CA LEU A 407 -1.49 11.40 -20.78
C LEU A 407 -2.33 12.39 -19.99
N GLU A 408 -1.84 13.60 -19.83
CA GLU A 408 -2.51 14.65 -19.06
C GLU A 408 -2.43 16.00 -19.80
N LEU A 409 -3.55 16.66 -19.89
CA LEU A 409 -3.67 18.07 -20.28
C LEU A 409 -4.08 18.84 -19.03
N ARG A 410 -3.27 19.81 -18.60
CA ARG A 410 -3.52 20.55 -17.38
C ARG A 410 -3.33 22.06 -17.56
N SER A 411 -4.09 22.80 -16.77
CA SER A 411 -4.07 24.23 -16.56
C SER A 411 -4.21 24.51 -15.07
N ASP A 412 -4.09 25.74 -14.63
CA ASP A 412 -4.33 26.11 -13.23
C ASP A 412 -5.79 25.86 -12.84
N ASP A 413 -6.73 26.04 -13.77
CA ASP A 413 -8.18 25.87 -13.54
C ASP A 413 -8.66 24.42 -13.72
N TYR A 414 -8.03 23.62 -14.57
CA TYR A 414 -8.54 22.29 -14.91
C TYR A 414 -7.45 21.31 -15.31
N PHE A 415 -7.79 20.04 -15.20
CA PHE A 415 -7.05 18.98 -15.88
C PHE A 415 -7.97 17.92 -16.47
N VAL A 416 -7.49 17.27 -17.53
CA VAL A 416 -8.03 16.04 -18.08
C VAL A 416 -6.87 15.08 -18.19
N ARG A 417 -6.99 13.92 -17.58
CA ARG A 417 -5.97 12.87 -17.64
C ARG A 417 -6.56 11.50 -17.91
N ALA A 418 -5.77 10.66 -18.55
CA ALA A 418 -6.05 9.24 -18.67
C ALA A 418 -4.76 8.45 -18.45
N TYR A 419 -4.87 7.29 -17.81
CA TYR A 419 -3.75 6.36 -17.68
C TYR A 419 -4.18 4.91 -17.83
N LEU A 420 -3.21 4.09 -18.21
CA LEU A 420 -3.30 2.64 -18.28
C LEU A 420 -2.25 2.06 -17.34
N THR A 421 -2.69 1.17 -16.46
CA THR A 421 -1.82 0.30 -15.65
C THR A 421 -1.89 -1.11 -16.19
N ALA A 422 -0.74 -1.78 -16.35
CA ALA A 422 -0.66 -3.18 -16.73
C ALA A 422 0.29 -3.93 -15.80
N THR A 423 -0.15 -5.05 -15.28
CA THR A 423 0.61 -5.90 -14.35
C THR A 423 1.00 -7.21 -15.04
N ASP A 424 2.16 -7.74 -14.69
CA ASP A 424 2.61 -9.10 -15.02
C ASP A 424 3.22 -9.73 -13.77
N ALA A 425 2.65 -10.85 -13.31
CA ALA A 425 3.15 -11.58 -12.14
C ALA A 425 4.53 -12.22 -12.36
N GLY A 426 4.98 -12.38 -13.59
CA GLY A 426 6.25 -13.00 -13.92
C GLY A 426 6.34 -14.47 -13.50
N ASP A 427 7.28 -14.78 -12.61
CA ASP A 427 7.51 -16.13 -12.08
C ASP A 427 7.01 -16.29 -10.64
N SER A 428 6.09 -15.43 -10.21
CA SER A 428 5.56 -15.40 -8.85
C SER A 428 4.79 -16.68 -8.50
N TYR A 429 4.89 -17.11 -7.23
CA TYR A 429 4.24 -18.33 -6.76
C TYR A 429 3.76 -18.20 -5.29
N ASN A 430 2.84 -19.08 -4.90
CA ASN A 430 2.34 -19.23 -3.55
C ASN A 430 3.21 -20.25 -2.78
N VAL A 431 3.83 -19.85 -1.69
CA VAL A 431 4.75 -20.68 -0.89
C VAL A 431 3.99 -21.75 -0.10
N GLY A 432 2.80 -21.42 0.43
CA GLY A 432 1.92 -22.39 1.09
C GLY A 432 1.49 -23.49 0.12
N ALA A 433 1.00 -23.10 -1.05
CA ALA A 433 0.65 -24.07 -2.11
C ALA A 433 1.85 -24.91 -2.57
N LEU A 434 3.06 -24.31 -2.63
CA LEU A 434 4.28 -25.07 -2.94
C LEU A 434 4.49 -26.20 -1.95
N GLY A 435 4.48 -25.92 -0.64
CA GLY A 435 4.65 -26.92 0.41
C GLY A 435 3.55 -27.99 0.40
N ALA A 436 2.31 -27.56 0.27
CA ALA A 436 1.15 -28.45 0.22
C ALA A 436 1.20 -29.43 -0.98
N ILE A 437 1.44 -28.89 -2.17
CA ILE A 437 1.49 -29.69 -3.40
C ILE A 437 2.71 -30.64 -3.40
N MET A 438 3.85 -30.22 -2.86
CA MET A 438 5.00 -31.11 -2.66
C MET A 438 4.62 -32.33 -1.81
N ASN A 439 3.88 -32.11 -0.71
CA ASN A 439 3.38 -33.18 0.14
C ASN A 439 2.43 -34.12 -0.64
N GLU A 440 1.54 -33.60 -1.46
CA GLU A 440 0.64 -34.41 -2.29
C GLU A 440 1.38 -35.21 -3.36
N TYR A 441 2.46 -34.69 -3.96
CA TYR A 441 3.29 -35.42 -4.91
C TYR A 441 4.05 -36.61 -4.27
N ILE A 442 4.49 -36.43 -3.02
CA ILE A 442 5.22 -37.49 -2.27
C ILE A 442 4.26 -38.57 -1.84
N SER A 443 3.16 -38.19 -1.22
CA SER A 443 2.20 -39.12 -0.63
C SER A 443 0.83 -38.43 -0.56
N PRO A 444 -0.14 -38.74 -1.45
CA PRO A 444 -1.46 -38.15 -1.45
C PRO A 444 -2.12 -38.28 -0.07
N THR A 445 -2.54 -37.13 0.47
CA THR A 445 -2.97 -37.02 1.87
C THR A 445 -4.16 -37.92 2.17
N ALA A 446 -5.24 -37.82 1.39
CA ALA A 446 -6.49 -38.54 1.68
C ALA A 446 -6.40 -40.05 1.44
N SER A 447 -5.60 -40.50 0.45
CA SER A 447 -5.56 -41.89 0.02
C SER A 447 -4.37 -42.68 0.55
N VAL A 448 -3.29 -42.04 0.99
CA VAL A 448 -2.06 -42.71 1.43
C VAL A 448 -1.62 -42.24 2.81
N TRP A 449 -1.35 -40.94 2.97
CA TRP A 449 -0.73 -40.42 4.19
C TRP A 449 -1.63 -40.58 5.43
N ALA A 450 -2.87 -40.08 5.38
CA ALA A 450 -3.78 -40.15 6.52
C ALA A 450 -4.19 -41.60 6.87
N PRO A 451 -4.53 -42.47 5.93
CA PRO A 451 -4.77 -43.88 6.25
C PRO A 451 -3.56 -44.55 6.90
N THR A 452 -2.32 -44.32 6.41
CA THR A 452 -1.10 -44.83 7.00
C THR A 452 -0.88 -44.32 8.43
N TYR A 453 -1.10 -43.00 8.64
CA TYR A 453 -1.02 -42.37 9.96
C TYR A 453 -2.00 -43.00 10.94
N ILE A 454 -3.29 -43.04 10.57
CA ILE A 454 -4.37 -43.60 11.42
C ILE A 454 -4.12 -45.05 11.76
N GLN A 455 -3.80 -45.88 10.76
CA GLN A 455 -3.49 -47.28 10.99
C GLN A 455 -2.31 -47.47 11.95
N THR A 456 -1.22 -46.72 11.76
CA THR A 456 -0.04 -46.82 12.63
C THR A 456 -0.36 -46.34 14.04
N TYR A 457 -1.14 -45.27 14.18
CA TYR A 457 -1.61 -44.77 15.48
C TYR A 457 -2.40 -45.85 16.26
N ILE A 458 -3.38 -46.46 15.59
CA ILE A 458 -4.19 -47.53 16.21
C ILE A 458 -3.29 -48.69 16.67
N LEU A 459 -2.37 -49.14 15.82
CA LEU A 459 -1.45 -50.25 16.17
C LEU A 459 -0.52 -49.86 17.34
N ALA A 460 -0.06 -48.62 17.40
CA ALA A 460 0.76 -48.14 18.50
C ALA A 460 -0.02 -48.08 19.82
N MET A 461 -1.23 -47.55 19.80
CA MET A 461 -2.11 -47.50 20.96
C MET A 461 -2.45 -48.89 21.51
N GLN A 462 -2.57 -49.88 20.62
CA GLN A 462 -2.83 -51.26 20.99
C GLN A 462 -1.56 -52.03 21.41
N GLY A 463 -0.35 -51.37 21.35
CA GLY A 463 0.92 -51.99 21.73
C GLY A 463 1.52 -52.98 20.72
N TYR A 464 1.10 -52.90 19.46
CA TYR A 464 1.66 -53.77 18.39
C TYR A 464 2.92 -53.15 17.74
N ILE A 465 3.30 -51.93 18.07
CA ILE A 465 4.52 -51.32 17.56
C ILE A 465 5.67 -51.50 18.56
N PRO A 466 6.75 -52.26 18.21
CA PRO A 466 7.86 -52.48 19.11
C PRO A 466 8.54 -51.13 19.52
N GLY A 467 8.81 -50.98 20.82
CA GLY A 467 9.49 -49.79 21.38
C GLY A 467 8.57 -48.61 21.63
N VAL A 468 7.29 -48.71 21.33
CA VAL A 468 6.28 -47.68 21.62
C VAL A 468 5.45 -48.12 22.82
N PRO A 469 5.30 -47.31 23.90
CA PRO A 469 4.44 -47.67 25.03
C PRO A 469 2.98 -47.80 24.59
N SER A 470 2.34 -48.90 24.99
CA SER A 470 0.93 -49.13 24.69
C SER A 470 0.04 -48.11 25.46
N GLY A 471 -0.94 -47.55 24.79
CA GLY A 471 -1.83 -46.54 25.38
C GLY A 471 -1.25 -45.16 25.63
N ASP A 472 -0.05 -44.87 25.10
CA ASP A 472 0.54 -43.54 25.13
C ASP A 472 0.21 -42.78 23.81
N PRO A 473 -0.74 -41.83 23.82
CA PRO A 473 -1.15 -41.10 22.61
C PRO A 473 -0.01 -40.29 21.99
N SER A 474 0.84 -39.67 22.80
CA SER A 474 1.96 -38.83 22.35
C SER A 474 2.99 -39.66 21.58
N ALA A 475 3.39 -40.81 22.13
CA ALA A 475 4.29 -41.76 21.45
C ALA A 475 3.64 -42.37 20.20
N ALA A 476 2.35 -42.65 20.26
CA ALA A 476 1.58 -43.17 19.12
C ALA A 476 1.51 -42.17 17.97
N HIS A 477 1.25 -40.87 18.25
CA HIS A 477 1.29 -39.81 17.23
C HIS A 477 2.68 -39.64 16.65
N ALA A 478 3.72 -39.67 17.46
CA ALA A 478 5.11 -39.53 16.98
C ALA A 478 5.48 -40.66 15.96
N VAL A 479 5.20 -41.93 16.30
CA VAL A 479 5.50 -43.05 15.39
C VAL A 479 4.59 -43.01 14.14
N ALA A 480 3.31 -42.69 14.29
CA ALA A 480 2.37 -42.57 13.18
C ALA A 480 2.84 -41.55 12.15
N ARG A 481 3.26 -40.36 12.60
CA ARG A 481 3.82 -39.34 11.74
C ARG A 481 5.10 -39.79 11.05
N SER A 482 6.03 -40.39 11.80
CA SER A 482 7.29 -40.90 11.25
C SER A 482 7.10 -41.96 10.16
N VAL A 483 6.08 -42.80 10.27
CA VAL A 483 5.77 -43.83 9.28
C VAL A 483 5.04 -43.22 8.07
N ALA A 484 4.09 -42.31 8.30
CA ALA A 484 3.34 -41.68 7.24
C ALA A 484 4.22 -40.72 6.38
N ASP A 485 5.25 -40.13 6.97
CA ASP A 485 6.22 -39.27 6.30
C ASP A 485 7.35 -40.04 5.56
N GLN A 486 7.34 -41.35 5.54
CA GLN A 486 8.34 -42.11 4.79
C GLN A 486 8.29 -41.77 3.31
N GLY A 487 9.48 -41.57 2.71
CA GLY A 487 9.62 -41.17 1.30
C GLY A 487 9.75 -39.65 1.09
N ARG A 488 9.69 -38.84 2.13
CA ARG A 488 10.03 -37.42 2.00
C ARG A 488 11.52 -37.28 1.63
N PRO A 489 11.84 -36.50 0.54
CA PRO A 489 13.23 -36.26 0.18
C PRO A 489 13.90 -35.40 1.24
N GLN A 490 15.18 -35.67 1.52
CA GLN A 490 15.95 -34.83 2.43
C GLN A 490 16.24 -33.44 1.80
N VAL A 491 16.06 -32.39 2.59
CA VAL A 491 16.38 -31.02 2.21
C VAL A 491 17.83 -30.95 1.69
N GLY A 492 18.03 -30.17 0.61
CA GLY A 492 19.33 -29.98 -0.03
C GLY A 492 19.77 -31.10 -0.98
N THR A 493 19.03 -32.23 -1.10
CA THR A 493 19.31 -33.28 -2.09
C THR A 493 18.89 -32.87 -3.51
N ALA A 494 19.40 -33.57 -4.52
CA ALA A 494 18.98 -33.32 -5.91
C ALA A 494 17.48 -33.64 -6.13
N GLU A 495 17.00 -34.70 -5.48
CA GLU A 495 15.59 -35.07 -5.52
C GLU A 495 14.68 -34.01 -4.93
N PHE A 496 15.04 -33.48 -3.74
CA PHE A 496 14.32 -32.36 -3.12
C PHE A 496 14.28 -31.14 -4.03
N ARG A 497 15.43 -30.69 -4.56
CA ARG A 497 15.48 -29.52 -5.46
C ARG A 497 14.65 -29.72 -6.71
N SER A 498 14.69 -30.93 -7.30
CA SER A 498 13.89 -31.26 -8.48
C SER A 498 12.38 -31.18 -8.21
N LEU A 499 11.94 -31.65 -7.03
CA LEU A 499 10.54 -31.57 -6.60
C LEU A 499 10.12 -30.12 -6.40
N VAL A 500 10.91 -29.32 -5.68
CA VAL A 500 10.64 -27.87 -5.49
C VAL A 500 10.53 -27.18 -6.84
N GLU A 501 11.48 -27.37 -7.75
CA GLU A 501 11.48 -26.72 -9.08
C GLU A 501 10.26 -27.16 -9.92
N GLN A 502 9.91 -28.43 -9.88
CA GLN A 502 8.75 -28.94 -10.61
C GLN A 502 7.46 -28.29 -10.13
N VAL A 503 7.21 -28.30 -8.82
CA VAL A 503 5.96 -27.73 -8.25
C VAL A 503 5.94 -26.21 -8.38
N ARG A 504 7.05 -25.53 -8.17
CA ARG A 504 7.15 -24.07 -8.30
C ARG A 504 6.87 -23.59 -9.73
N ASN A 505 7.30 -24.31 -10.75
CA ASN A 505 7.17 -23.89 -12.14
C ASN A 505 5.86 -24.33 -12.81
N ASN A 506 5.15 -25.27 -12.24
CA ASN A 506 3.81 -25.63 -12.68
C ASN A 506 2.79 -24.59 -12.17
N TYR A 507 1.74 -24.38 -12.95
CA TYR A 507 0.70 -23.43 -12.59
C TYR A 507 -0.27 -23.98 -11.55
N PHE A 508 -0.69 -23.12 -10.64
CA PHE A 508 -1.73 -23.40 -9.67
C PHE A 508 -3.06 -23.73 -10.37
N GLN A 509 -3.84 -24.66 -9.84
CA GLN A 509 -5.10 -25.14 -10.41
C GLN A 509 -4.97 -25.68 -11.85
N ARG A 510 -3.85 -26.33 -12.18
CA ARG A 510 -3.60 -26.99 -13.47
C ARG A 510 -3.20 -28.46 -13.27
N THR A 511 -3.12 -29.17 -14.37
CA THR A 511 -2.63 -30.56 -14.40
C THR A 511 -1.36 -30.64 -15.27
N PRO A 512 -0.19 -31.00 -14.72
CA PRO A 512 0.07 -31.29 -13.30
C PRO A 512 -0.01 -30.04 -12.41
N PRO A 513 -0.42 -30.18 -11.14
CA PRO A 513 -0.58 -29.04 -10.25
C PRO A 513 0.75 -28.42 -9.85
N GLY A 514 0.75 -27.12 -9.53
CA GLY A 514 1.90 -26.38 -9.05
C GLY A 514 1.52 -25.10 -8.29
N ALA A 515 2.52 -24.30 -7.96
CA ALA A 515 2.37 -23.14 -7.10
C ALA A 515 2.37 -21.80 -7.86
N LYS A 516 2.77 -21.79 -9.15
CA LYS A 516 2.90 -20.58 -9.95
C LYS A 516 1.52 -20.01 -10.29
N PHE A 517 1.35 -18.69 -10.15
CA PHE A 517 0.11 -18.01 -10.57
C PHE A 517 0.36 -17.02 -11.71
N ILE A 518 -0.72 -16.63 -12.38
CA ILE A 518 -0.72 -15.68 -13.50
C ILE A 518 -1.48 -14.43 -13.07
N ASP A 519 -0.92 -13.25 -13.38
CA ASP A 519 -1.62 -11.99 -13.40
C ASP A 519 -1.17 -11.19 -14.63
N ASN A 520 -2.08 -10.97 -15.54
CA ASN A 520 -1.93 -10.11 -16.72
C ASN A 520 -3.05 -9.07 -16.76
N SER A 521 -3.42 -8.54 -15.60
CA SER A 521 -4.54 -7.62 -15.43
C SER A 521 -4.17 -6.19 -15.82
N ARG A 522 -5.18 -5.40 -16.12
CA ARG A 522 -5.04 -4.00 -16.55
C ARG A 522 -6.10 -3.14 -15.88
N LEU A 523 -5.76 -1.88 -15.68
CA LEU A 523 -6.66 -0.81 -15.27
C LEU A 523 -6.56 0.34 -16.26
N PHE A 524 -7.66 0.73 -16.88
CA PHE A 524 -7.80 2.01 -17.54
C PHE A 524 -8.53 2.98 -16.62
N HIS A 525 -7.98 4.19 -16.48
CA HIS A 525 -8.58 5.26 -15.70
C HIS A 525 -8.56 6.56 -16.50
N GLY A 526 -9.71 7.23 -16.60
CA GLY A 526 -9.84 8.58 -17.13
C GLY A 526 -10.50 9.48 -16.12
N GLU A 527 -10.02 10.70 -15.94
CA GLU A 527 -10.62 11.67 -15.03
C GLU A 527 -10.46 13.10 -15.51
N PHE A 528 -11.37 13.96 -15.04
CA PHE A 528 -11.30 15.40 -15.25
C PHE A 528 -11.67 16.14 -13.96
N ASN A 529 -11.11 17.35 -13.81
CA ASN A 529 -11.50 18.31 -12.81
C ASN A 529 -11.56 19.71 -13.44
N TYR A 530 -12.47 20.55 -12.95
CA TYR A 530 -12.56 21.96 -13.30
C TYR A 530 -12.85 22.80 -12.05
N ASN A 531 -12.01 23.79 -11.78
CA ASN A 531 -12.15 24.75 -10.70
C ASN A 531 -12.71 26.08 -11.27
N PHE A 532 -13.79 26.56 -10.68
CA PHE A 532 -14.46 27.82 -11.08
C PHE A 532 -14.07 29.00 -10.18
N ALA A 533 -13.06 28.85 -9.31
CA ALA A 533 -12.72 29.91 -8.32
C ALA A 533 -12.50 31.28 -8.96
N ASP A 534 -11.78 31.35 -10.10
CA ASP A 534 -11.53 32.62 -10.82
C ASP A 534 -12.68 33.06 -11.72
N LYS A 535 -13.79 32.30 -11.76
CA LYS A 535 -14.95 32.62 -12.60
C LYS A 535 -16.18 33.01 -11.78
N ILE A 536 -16.22 32.68 -10.49
CA ILE A 536 -17.36 32.88 -9.61
C ILE A 536 -16.88 33.47 -8.29
N ASP A 537 -17.11 34.80 -8.10
CA ASP A 537 -16.56 35.54 -6.95
C ASP A 537 -17.20 35.22 -5.59
N TRP A 538 -18.40 34.63 -5.55
CA TRP A 538 -19.16 34.49 -4.30
C TRP A 538 -19.00 33.09 -3.66
N VAL A 539 -18.52 32.09 -4.40
CA VAL A 539 -18.25 30.74 -3.92
C VAL A 539 -17.27 30.05 -4.87
N ASP A 540 -16.29 29.33 -4.33
CA ASP A 540 -15.41 28.46 -5.12
C ASP A 540 -16.11 27.16 -5.40
N ILE A 541 -16.24 26.80 -6.67
CA ILE A 541 -16.87 25.57 -7.12
C ILE A 541 -15.83 24.71 -7.83
N LEU A 542 -15.70 23.46 -7.37
CA LEU A 542 -14.90 22.42 -8.02
C LEU A 542 -15.84 21.29 -8.47
N ILE A 543 -15.76 20.92 -9.72
CA ILE A 543 -16.45 19.73 -10.24
C ILE A 543 -15.45 18.75 -10.83
N GLY A 544 -15.75 17.47 -10.77
CA GLY A 544 -14.92 16.45 -11.38
C GLY A 544 -15.65 15.15 -11.58
N GLY A 545 -15.02 14.27 -12.33
CA GLY A 545 -15.54 12.92 -12.55
C GLY A 545 -14.46 11.99 -13.06
N ASN A 546 -14.72 10.71 -12.94
CA ASN A 546 -13.82 9.67 -13.40
C ASN A 546 -14.57 8.48 -13.97
N PHE A 547 -13.88 7.76 -14.82
CA PHE A 547 -14.24 6.44 -15.31
C PHE A 547 -13.07 5.49 -15.08
N ARG A 548 -13.36 4.29 -14.55
CA ARG A 548 -12.40 3.19 -14.38
C ARG A 548 -12.91 1.94 -15.07
N GLN A 549 -12.01 1.20 -15.68
CA GLN A 549 -12.28 -0.13 -16.20
C GLN A 549 -11.16 -1.07 -15.78
N TYR A 550 -11.48 -2.01 -14.91
CA TYR A 550 -10.63 -3.14 -14.64
C TYR A 550 -10.80 -4.19 -15.73
N SER A 551 -9.71 -4.84 -16.10
CA SER A 551 -9.70 -5.95 -17.07
C SER A 551 -8.79 -7.03 -16.48
N LEU A 552 -9.39 -7.93 -15.68
CA LEU A 552 -8.70 -8.93 -14.86
C LEU A 552 -8.41 -10.18 -15.69
N PHE A 553 -7.23 -10.80 -15.44
CA PHE A 553 -6.84 -12.00 -16.14
C PHE A 553 -5.77 -12.80 -15.38
N SER A 554 -6.17 -13.95 -14.85
CA SER A 554 -5.30 -14.89 -14.13
C SER A 554 -5.24 -16.27 -14.76
N GLU A 555 -5.88 -16.48 -15.89
CA GLU A 555 -6.07 -17.79 -16.55
C GLU A 555 -6.62 -18.84 -15.56
N GLY A 556 -7.51 -18.47 -14.65
CA GLY A 556 -8.11 -19.35 -13.64
C GLY A 556 -7.16 -19.82 -12.55
N THR A 557 -5.98 -19.22 -12.39
CA THR A 557 -5.08 -19.53 -11.27
C THR A 557 -5.49 -18.81 -9.98
N ILE A 558 -6.27 -17.74 -10.09
CA ILE A 558 -6.76 -16.94 -8.96
C ILE A 558 -8.25 -16.69 -9.09
N PHE A 559 -8.70 -16.21 -10.26
CA PHE A 559 -10.07 -15.85 -10.53
C PHE A 559 -10.83 -16.86 -11.35
N ASN A 560 -12.13 -16.79 -11.22
CA ASN A 560 -13.09 -17.70 -11.82
C ASN A 560 -13.44 -17.32 -13.28
N GLU A 561 -12.46 -17.24 -14.17
CA GLU A 561 -12.58 -16.72 -15.54
C GLU A 561 -13.19 -17.74 -16.53
N ASP A 562 -13.11 -19.03 -16.22
CA ASP A 562 -13.79 -20.13 -16.93
C ASP A 562 -14.17 -21.24 -15.94
N PRO A 563 -15.23 -21.03 -15.16
CA PRO A 563 -15.64 -22.00 -14.16
C PRO A 563 -16.22 -23.31 -14.72
N ASP A 564 -16.58 -23.31 -16.01
CA ASP A 564 -17.23 -24.45 -16.66
C ASP A 564 -16.22 -25.49 -17.14
N THR A 565 -15.20 -25.05 -17.89
CA THR A 565 -14.31 -25.98 -18.61
C THR A 565 -12.85 -25.88 -18.19
N GLY A 566 -12.40 -24.75 -17.65
CA GLY A 566 -10.99 -24.50 -17.34
C GLY A 566 -10.06 -24.44 -18.56
N THR A 567 -10.60 -24.16 -19.75
CA THR A 567 -9.84 -24.17 -21.02
C THR A 567 -10.06 -22.94 -21.89
N ASN A 568 -11.07 -22.12 -21.59
CA ASN A 568 -11.46 -20.97 -22.40
C ASN A 568 -11.59 -19.71 -21.53
N PHE A 569 -10.48 -19.32 -20.91
CA PHE A 569 -10.43 -18.19 -19.99
C PHE A 569 -10.71 -16.85 -20.70
N ARG A 570 -11.56 -16.04 -20.09
CA ARG A 570 -11.94 -14.71 -20.58
C ARG A 570 -11.70 -13.66 -19.51
N ARG A 571 -11.25 -12.49 -19.94
CA ARG A 571 -11.07 -11.36 -19.03
C ARG A 571 -12.37 -10.98 -18.34
N ILE A 572 -12.29 -10.78 -17.03
CA ILE A 572 -13.38 -10.20 -16.25
C ILE A 572 -13.21 -8.68 -16.33
N ASN A 573 -14.22 -7.98 -16.84
CA ASN A 573 -14.22 -6.53 -16.90
C ASN A 573 -15.16 -5.97 -15.83
N ILE A 574 -14.74 -4.89 -15.15
CA ILE A 574 -15.53 -4.18 -14.16
C ILE A 574 -15.47 -2.69 -14.49
N ASN A 575 -16.62 -2.06 -14.68
CA ASN A 575 -16.73 -0.65 -15.00
C ASN A 575 -17.22 0.15 -13.79
N GLU A 576 -16.56 1.29 -13.53
CA GLU A 576 -16.93 2.24 -12.48
C GLU A 576 -16.98 3.66 -13.03
N VAL A 577 -17.97 4.43 -12.60
CA VAL A 577 -18.07 5.87 -12.87
C VAL A 577 -18.27 6.63 -11.58
N GLY A 578 -17.65 7.81 -11.48
CA GLY A 578 -17.81 8.71 -10.33
C GLY A 578 -17.92 10.16 -10.79
N PHE A 579 -18.76 10.95 -10.10
CA PHE A 579 -18.88 12.40 -10.29
C PHE A 579 -18.93 13.08 -8.93
N PHE A 580 -18.27 14.23 -8.80
CA PHE A 580 -18.34 14.99 -7.57
C PHE A 580 -18.42 16.50 -7.82
N ALA A 581 -18.96 17.20 -6.84
CA ALA A 581 -18.91 18.63 -6.74
C ALA A 581 -18.50 19.04 -5.33
N GLN A 582 -17.68 20.09 -5.24
CA GLN A 582 -17.27 20.70 -3.99
C GLN A 582 -17.55 22.20 -4.05
N PHE A 583 -18.06 22.74 -2.95
CA PHE A 583 -18.35 24.16 -2.77
C PHE A 583 -17.58 24.66 -1.55
N THR A 584 -16.78 25.72 -1.74
CA THR A 584 -16.01 26.34 -0.66
C THR A 584 -16.36 27.81 -0.57
N LYS A 585 -16.63 28.30 0.64
CA LYS A 585 -16.88 29.69 0.91
C LYS A 585 -16.20 30.16 2.18
N THR A 586 -15.46 31.25 2.10
CA THR A 586 -14.91 31.96 3.25
C THR A 586 -15.87 33.08 3.70
N ILE A 587 -16.24 33.05 4.97
CA ILE A 587 -17.16 34.00 5.58
C ILE A 587 -16.35 34.85 6.56
N ALA A 588 -16.48 36.20 6.44
CA ALA A 588 -15.81 37.18 7.33
C ALA A 588 -14.28 36.93 7.44
N GLU A 589 -13.64 36.44 6.36
CA GLU A 589 -12.20 36.19 6.23
C GLU A 589 -11.64 35.14 7.20
N SER A 590 -12.40 34.69 8.17
CA SER A 590 -11.95 33.80 9.25
C SER A 590 -12.60 32.41 9.26
N LEU A 591 -13.77 32.23 8.64
CA LEU A 591 -14.50 30.97 8.63
C LEU A 591 -14.61 30.41 7.21
N LYS A 592 -13.82 29.40 6.88
CA LYS A 592 -13.89 28.65 5.62
C LYS A 592 -14.84 27.47 5.79
N LEU A 593 -15.91 27.42 5.02
CA LEU A 593 -16.86 26.31 4.95
C LEU A 593 -16.67 25.57 3.63
N THR A 594 -16.58 24.24 3.70
CA THR A 594 -16.47 23.39 2.50
C THR A 594 -17.52 22.26 2.59
N GLY A 595 -18.30 22.11 1.52
CA GLY A 595 -19.24 21.01 1.33
C GLY A 595 -18.90 20.24 0.05
N SER A 596 -18.88 18.93 0.08
CA SER A 596 -18.65 18.07 -1.09
C SER A 596 -19.72 17.00 -1.18
N LEU A 597 -20.09 16.64 -2.39
CA LEU A 597 -21.00 15.55 -2.67
C LEU A 597 -20.46 14.74 -3.85
N ARG A 598 -20.39 13.43 -3.68
CA ARG A 598 -19.94 12.52 -4.74
C ARG A 598 -20.94 11.42 -4.97
N TYR A 599 -21.15 11.07 -6.23
CA TYR A 599 -21.91 9.93 -6.71
C TYR A 599 -20.97 8.94 -7.38
N ASP A 600 -21.04 7.66 -7.01
CA ASP A 600 -20.28 6.55 -7.61
C ASP A 600 -21.20 5.39 -7.97
N LYS A 601 -20.93 4.76 -9.10
CA LYS A 601 -21.61 3.55 -9.55
C LYS A 601 -20.59 2.55 -10.09
N ASN A 602 -20.48 1.40 -9.41
CA ASN A 602 -19.86 0.18 -9.93
C ASN A 602 -20.93 -0.67 -10.62
N GLU A 603 -20.60 -1.39 -11.69
CA GLU A 603 -21.58 -2.19 -12.42
C GLU A 603 -22.20 -3.32 -11.59
N ASN A 604 -21.46 -3.86 -10.60
CA ASN A 604 -21.90 -4.99 -9.77
C ASN A 604 -22.69 -4.58 -8.53
N PHE A 605 -22.62 -3.31 -8.10
CA PHE A 605 -23.21 -2.83 -6.84
C PHE A 605 -24.11 -1.63 -7.06
N ASP A 606 -25.01 -1.37 -6.13
CA ASP A 606 -25.85 -0.19 -6.13
C ASP A 606 -25.03 1.10 -5.99
N ALA A 607 -25.58 2.17 -6.57
CA ALA A 607 -24.93 3.48 -6.52
C ALA A 607 -24.79 3.99 -5.09
N GLN A 608 -23.65 4.64 -4.83
CA GLN A 608 -23.34 5.24 -3.53
C GLN A 608 -23.24 6.76 -3.64
N VAL A 609 -23.65 7.45 -2.58
CA VAL A 609 -23.55 8.90 -2.45
C VAL A 609 -22.79 9.23 -1.17
N THR A 610 -21.70 9.97 -1.30
CA THR A 610 -20.78 10.31 -0.21
C THR A 610 -20.73 11.81 0.03
N PRO A 611 -21.47 12.33 1.01
CA PRO A 611 -21.36 13.72 1.46
C PRO A 611 -20.16 13.95 2.40
N ARG A 612 -19.56 15.13 2.32
CA ARG A 612 -18.61 15.69 3.28
C ARG A 612 -18.97 17.15 3.56
N ILE A 613 -18.85 17.56 4.81
CA ILE A 613 -18.91 18.95 5.24
C ILE A 613 -17.77 19.22 6.21
N SER A 614 -17.12 20.37 6.07
CA SER A 614 -16.06 20.81 6.95
C SER A 614 -16.09 22.32 7.17
N ALA A 615 -15.58 22.71 8.32
CA ALA A 615 -15.42 24.11 8.71
C ALA A 615 -14.02 24.33 9.27
N VAL A 616 -13.36 25.39 8.85
CA VAL A 616 -12.07 25.85 9.39
C VAL A 616 -12.25 27.28 9.88
N TYR A 617 -11.99 27.49 11.16
CA TYR A 617 -11.98 28.80 11.76
C TYR A 617 -10.55 29.25 12.04
N THR A 618 -10.11 30.31 11.36
CA THR A 618 -8.78 30.92 11.49
C THR A 618 -8.83 32.09 12.45
N PHE A 619 -7.94 32.14 13.42
CA PHE A 619 -7.76 33.28 14.32
C PHE A 619 -6.26 33.59 14.45
N ASN A 620 -5.96 34.91 14.60
CA ASN A 620 -4.58 35.41 14.61
C ASN A 620 -3.72 34.94 13.41
N ASP A 621 -4.30 34.73 12.24
CA ASP A 621 -3.68 34.40 10.94
C ASP A 621 -2.80 33.13 10.93
N SER A 622 -2.55 32.50 12.06
CA SER A 622 -1.63 31.37 12.21
C SER A 622 -2.19 30.22 13.05
N HIS A 623 -3.43 30.34 13.53
CA HIS A 623 -4.11 29.35 14.35
C HIS A 623 -5.44 28.96 13.74
N ASN A 624 -5.68 27.68 13.61
CA ASN A 624 -6.85 27.14 12.94
C ASN A 624 -7.49 26.03 13.77
N ILE A 625 -8.80 26.10 13.96
CA ILE A 625 -9.62 25.01 14.46
C ILE A 625 -10.42 24.48 13.27
N ARG A 626 -10.42 23.19 13.07
CA ARG A 626 -11.21 22.52 12.02
C ARG A 626 -12.15 21.49 12.60
N ALA A 627 -13.29 21.32 11.96
CA ALA A 627 -14.22 20.24 12.23
C ALA A 627 -14.74 19.70 10.91
N SER A 628 -14.89 18.39 10.80
CA SER A 628 -15.44 17.74 9.61
C SER A 628 -16.34 16.57 9.97
N PHE A 629 -17.37 16.38 9.14
CA PHE A 629 -18.16 15.17 9.04
C PHE A 629 -18.06 14.66 7.61
N GLN A 630 -17.83 13.39 7.46
CA GLN A 630 -17.73 12.75 6.15
C GLN A 630 -18.21 11.32 6.19
N THR A 631 -18.74 10.88 5.07
CA THR A 631 -19.05 9.47 4.84
C THR A 631 -18.09 8.89 3.82
N GLY A 632 -17.93 7.59 3.85
CA GLY A 632 -17.14 6.85 2.88
C GLY A 632 -17.73 5.47 2.65
N PHE A 633 -17.29 4.85 1.56
CA PHE A 633 -17.63 3.47 1.28
C PHE A 633 -16.47 2.79 0.56
N ARG A 634 -16.45 1.49 0.64
CA ARG A 634 -15.53 0.62 -0.08
C ARG A 634 -16.35 -0.42 -0.83
N ASN A 635 -16.15 -0.52 -2.15
CA ASN A 635 -16.67 -1.68 -2.87
C ASN A 635 -15.91 -2.94 -2.40
N PRO A 636 -16.53 -4.12 -2.40
CA PRO A 636 -15.78 -5.36 -2.37
C PRO A 636 -14.66 -5.30 -3.40
N ASP A 637 -13.43 -5.63 -2.99
CA ASP A 637 -12.30 -5.66 -3.91
C ASP A 637 -12.46 -6.77 -4.95
N THR A 638 -11.55 -6.82 -5.90
CA THR A 638 -11.64 -7.78 -7.01
C THR A 638 -11.62 -9.23 -6.54
N GLN A 639 -10.95 -9.54 -5.41
CA GLN A 639 -10.93 -10.86 -4.82
C GLN A 639 -12.29 -11.18 -4.18
N ALA A 640 -12.81 -10.29 -3.35
CA ALA A 640 -14.14 -10.47 -2.74
C ALA A 640 -15.25 -10.58 -3.80
N GLN A 641 -15.02 -10.09 -5.01
CA GLN A 641 -15.97 -10.23 -6.12
C GLN A 641 -15.83 -11.55 -6.90
N PHE A 642 -14.59 -11.97 -7.26
CA PHE A 642 -14.39 -12.98 -8.32
C PHE A 642 -13.38 -14.10 -8.00
N ILE A 643 -12.78 -14.13 -6.81
CA ILE A 643 -11.82 -15.17 -6.46
C ILE A 643 -12.48 -16.57 -6.48
N TYR A 644 -11.72 -17.55 -6.93
CA TYR A 644 -11.90 -18.98 -6.63
C TYR A 644 -10.53 -19.56 -6.35
N PHE A 645 -10.23 -19.75 -5.07
CA PHE A 645 -8.87 -20.08 -4.67
C PHE A 645 -8.87 -21.15 -3.56
N PRO A 646 -8.49 -22.42 -3.87
CA PRO A 646 -8.27 -23.43 -2.85
C PRO A 646 -7.08 -23.05 -1.95
N ALA A 647 -7.37 -22.78 -0.69
CA ALA A 647 -6.41 -22.30 0.31
C ALA A 647 -6.16 -23.35 1.41
N GLY A 648 -5.80 -24.58 1.00
CA GLY A 648 -5.61 -25.71 1.94
C GLY A 648 -6.93 -26.39 2.28
N THR A 649 -7.48 -26.14 3.46
CA THR A 649 -8.71 -26.80 3.95
C THR A 649 -10.00 -26.22 3.38
N ASN A 650 -9.98 -24.98 2.99
CA ASN A 650 -11.14 -24.25 2.48
C ASN A 650 -10.89 -23.65 1.09
N THR A 651 -11.95 -23.19 0.46
CA THR A 651 -11.89 -22.51 -0.84
C THR A 651 -12.43 -21.09 -0.69
N LEU A 652 -11.56 -20.08 -0.89
CA LEU A 652 -11.97 -18.68 -0.95
C LEU A 652 -12.86 -18.48 -2.17
N LEU A 653 -14.02 -17.87 -1.95
CA LEU A 653 -15.03 -17.64 -3.00
C LEU A 653 -15.46 -16.18 -3.04
N GLY A 654 -15.24 -15.51 -4.18
CA GLY A 654 -15.80 -14.19 -4.43
C GLY A 654 -17.32 -14.25 -4.53
N SER A 655 -18.02 -13.41 -3.76
CA SER A 655 -19.46 -13.54 -3.51
C SER A 655 -20.33 -12.53 -4.26
N THR A 656 -19.92 -12.08 -5.45
CA THR A 656 -20.90 -11.44 -6.36
C THR A 656 -21.86 -12.50 -6.90
N ARG A 657 -23.10 -12.12 -7.17
CA ARG A 657 -24.10 -13.05 -7.73
C ARG A 657 -23.59 -13.75 -9.00
N SER A 658 -22.98 -13.00 -9.90
CA SER A 658 -22.44 -13.53 -11.17
C SER A 658 -21.34 -14.58 -11.00
N ASN A 659 -20.62 -14.57 -9.85
CA ASN A 659 -19.56 -15.53 -9.56
C ASN A 659 -20.07 -16.70 -8.68
N ALA A 660 -20.79 -16.41 -7.60
CA ALA A 660 -21.07 -17.40 -6.55
C ALA A 660 -22.35 -18.21 -6.76
N GLU A 661 -23.37 -17.70 -7.49
CA GLU A 661 -24.67 -18.36 -7.67
C GLU A 661 -24.53 -19.80 -8.18
N ARG A 662 -23.58 -20.07 -9.06
CA ARG A 662 -23.33 -21.37 -9.68
C ARG A 662 -22.91 -22.47 -8.71
N TYR A 663 -22.28 -22.10 -7.58
CA TYR A 663 -21.82 -23.05 -6.57
C TYR A 663 -22.92 -23.49 -5.62
N GLY A 664 -24.06 -22.78 -5.64
CA GLY A 664 -25.26 -23.14 -4.87
C GLY A 664 -25.10 -23.02 -3.36
N LEU A 665 -24.13 -22.22 -2.88
CA LEU A 665 -23.95 -21.96 -1.43
C LEU A 665 -25.03 -21.05 -0.86
N HIS A 666 -25.40 -20.04 -1.64
CA HIS A 666 -26.45 -19.09 -1.27
C HIS A 666 -27.84 -19.73 -1.32
N GLU A 667 -28.85 -19.05 -0.77
CA GLU A 667 -30.24 -19.52 -0.81
C GLU A 667 -30.46 -20.90 -0.12
N GLY A 668 -29.72 -21.14 0.99
CA GLY A 668 -29.84 -22.36 1.78
C GLY A 668 -29.05 -23.57 1.26
N GLY A 669 -28.08 -23.34 0.39
CA GLY A 669 -27.22 -24.38 -0.18
C GLY A 669 -26.03 -24.78 0.69
N ALA A 670 -25.86 -24.17 1.87
CA ALA A 670 -24.77 -24.46 2.79
C ALA A 670 -25.28 -24.74 4.22
N TYR A 671 -24.45 -25.40 5.00
CA TYR A 671 -24.56 -25.48 6.46
C TYR A 671 -23.59 -24.51 7.11
N THR A 672 -23.89 -24.03 8.33
CA THR A 672 -22.91 -23.35 9.16
C THR A 672 -21.78 -24.31 9.53
N LEU A 673 -20.54 -23.84 9.56
CA LEU A 673 -19.38 -24.67 9.91
C LEU A 673 -19.56 -25.27 11.32
N GLU A 674 -20.01 -24.48 12.29
CA GLU A 674 -20.23 -24.92 13.68
C GLU A 674 -21.19 -26.12 13.75
N SER A 675 -22.34 -26.04 13.11
CA SER A 675 -23.32 -27.13 13.12
C SER A 675 -22.79 -28.40 12.44
N TYR A 676 -21.98 -28.23 11.38
CA TYR A 676 -21.36 -29.32 10.67
C TYR A 676 -20.26 -30.00 11.50
N LEU A 677 -19.44 -29.24 12.23
CA LEU A 677 -18.45 -29.79 13.16
C LEU A 677 -19.12 -30.59 14.28
N ARG A 678 -20.19 -30.06 14.88
CA ARG A 678 -21.00 -30.79 15.86
C ARG A 678 -21.55 -32.10 15.30
N TYR A 679 -22.02 -32.05 14.06
CA TYR A 679 -22.51 -33.28 13.38
C TYR A 679 -21.42 -34.31 13.20
N ILE A 680 -20.23 -33.96 12.74
CA ILE A 680 -19.13 -34.93 12.54
C ILE A 680 -18.50 -35.41 13.85
N ASP A 681 -18.55 -34.58 14.91
CA ASP A 681 -18.13 -34.97 16.27
C ASP A 681 -19.10 -35.95 16.97
N GLY A 682 -20.26 -36.19 16.35
CA GLY A 682 -21.20 -37.19 16.79
C GLY A 682 -22.27 -36.67 17.73
N ASP A 683 -22.49 -35.35 17.77
CA ASP A 683 -23.57 -34.77 18.57
C ASP A 683 -24.93 -35.34 18.17
N GLY A 684 -25.70 -35.73 19.16
CA GLY A 684 -27.08 -36.15 19.04
C GLY A 684 -27.33 -37.67 18.99
N ILE A 685 -26.38 -38.52 18.62
CA ILE A 685 -26.49 -39.98 18.67
C ILE A 685 -25.49 -40.54 19.67
N LEU A 686 -26.00 -41.13 20.76
CA LEU A 686 -25.17 -41.71 21.80
C LEU A 686 -25.37 -43.23 21.86
N ASP A 687 -24.33 -43.99 22.25
CA ASP A 687 -24.43 -45.42 22.58
C ASP A 687 -25.12 -45.65 23.93
N GLU A 688 -25.28 -46.91 24.33
CA GLU A 688 -25.88 -47.27 25.60
C GLU A 688 -25.09 -46.76 26.82
N ASP A 689 -23.83 -46.42 26.66
CA ASP A 689 -22.92 -45.91 27.69
C ASP A 689 -22.87 -44.34 27.67
N GLY A 690 -23.54 -43.71 26.72
CA GLY A 690 -23.57 -42.24 26.57
C GLY A 690 -22.43 -41.63 25.79
N ASN A 691 -21.66 -42.45 25.00
CA ASN A 691 -20.62 -41.94 24.14
C ASN A 691 -21.16 -41.62 22.74
N PRO A 692 -20.67 -40.55 22.07
CA PRO A 692 -21.08 -40.24 20.71
C PRO A 692 -20.69 -41.34 19.71
N ILE A 693 -21.68 -41.81 18.92
CA ILE A 693 -21.49 -42.87 17.91
C ILE A 693 -21.82 -42.41 16.48
N GLY A 694 -22.30 -41.18 16.33
CA GLY A 694 -22.62 -40.59 15.06
C GLY A 694 -23.41 -39.31 15.24
N GLY A 695 -23.32 -38.40 14.28
CA GLY A 695 -24.06 -37.13 14.31
C GLY A 695 -25.53 -37.30 13.94
N ASP A 696 -26.40 -36.60 14.65
CA ASP A 696 -27.79 -36.46 14.26
C ASP A 696 -27.92 -35.35 13.19
N PRO A 697 -28.43 -35.65 11.98
CA PRO A 697 -28.67 -34.62 10.97
C PRO A 697 -29.54 -33.45 11.42
N SER A 698 -30.26 -33.59 12.52
CA SER A 698 -31.06 -32.50 13.08
C SER A 698 -30.25 -31.37 13.74
N VAL A 699 -28.96 -31.61 14.04
CA VAL A 699 -28.05 -30.58 14.55
C VAL A 699 -27.52 -29.66 13.41
N LEU A 700 -27.70 -30.07 12.16
CA LEU A 700 -27.23 -29.31 11.01
C LEU A 700 -28.11 -28.05 10.79
N GLU A 701 -27.47 -26.89 10.84
CA GLU A 701 -28.13 -25.61 10.62
C GLU A 701 -27.86 -25.10 9.22
N VAL A 702 -28.96 -24.81 8.49
CA VAL A 702 -28.86 -24.26 7.14
C VAL A 702 -28.51 -22.80 7.23
N ALA A 703 -27.40 -22.42 6.59
CA ALA A 703 -26.96 -21.05 6.50
C ALA A 703 -27.80 -20.23 5.51
N ASN A 704 -28.02 -18.96 5.82
CA ASN A 704 -28.54 -17.97 4.87
C ASN A 704 -27.44 -16.98 4.56
N ILE A 705 -26.83 -17.10 3.37
CA ILE A 705 -25.67 -16.32 2.96
C ILE A 705 -26.13 -15.29 1.95
N ASP A 706 -25.95 -14.01 2.26
CA ASP A 706 -26.20 -12.92 1.33
C ASP A 706 -25.00 -12.70 0.39
N TYR A 707 -25.25 -12.15 -0.79
CA TYR A 707 -24.19 -11.73 -1.69
C TYR A 707 -23.49 -10.49 -1.13
N VAL A 708 -22.15 -10.43 -1.30
CA VAL A 708 -21.35 -9.34 -0.76
C VAL A 708 -21.74 -7.98 -1.35
N GLY A 709 -21.81 -6.96 -0.52
CA GLY A 709 -22.10 -5.57 -0.85
C GLY A 709 -21.04 -4.59 -0.33
N PRO A 710 -21.18 -3.28 -0.63
CA PRO A 710 -20.23 -2.26 -0.18
C PRO A 710 -20.24 -2.08 1.33
N GLU A 711 -19.04 -2.02 1.91
CA GLU A 711 -18.78 -1.59 3.30
C GLU A 711 -18.87 -0.07 3.39
N LYS A 712 -19.39 0.47 4.49
CA LYS A 712 -19.66 1.90 4.66
C LYS A 712 -19.07 2.43 5.97
N LEU A 713 -18.81 3.73 6.02
CA LEU A 713 -18.39 4.42 7.23
C LEU A 713 -18.98 5.83 7.36
N ARG A 714 -19.01 6.31 8.61
CA ARG A 714 -19.28 7.69 8.98
C ARG A 714 -18.18 8.14 9.94
N SER A 715 -17.57 9.29 9.66
CA SER A 715 -16.45 9.80 10.46
C SER A 715 -16.66 11.26 10.85
N PHE A 716 -16.39 11.55 12.11
CA PHE A 716 -16.30 12.90 12.68
C PHE A 716 -14.85 13.17 13.06
N GLU A 717 -14.35 14.33 12.73
CA GLU A 717 -13.02 14.77 13.10
C GLU A 717 -13.06 16.21 13.61
N ILE A 718 -12.28 16.48 14.65
CA ILE A 718 -11.95 17.83 15.12
C ILE A 718 -10.43 17.95 15.16
N GLY A 719 -9.91 19.12 14.79
CA GLY A 719 -8.47 19.35 14.81
C GLY A 719 -8.12 20.80 15.13
N TYR A 720 -6.89 20.98 15.58
CA TYR A 720 -6.26 22.26 15.77
C TYR A 720 -4.89 22.26 15.10
N LYS A 721 -4.57 23.31 14.37
CA LYS A 721 -3.23 23.51 13.79
C LYS A 721 -2.81 24.96 14.01
N GLY A 722 -1.67 25.19 14.61
CA GLY A 722 -1.22 26.53 14.92
C GLY A 722 0.28 26.68 14.97
N VAL A 723 0.77 27.86 14.58
CA VAL A 723 2.18 28.25 14.63
C VAL A 723 2.38 29.33 15.69
N PHE A 724 3.21 29.04 16.68
CA PHE A 724 3.56 29.94 17.77
C PHE A 724 4.95 30.55 17.51
N ASN A 725 5.05 31.87 17.58
CA ASN A 725 6.27 32.63 17.42
C ASN A 725 7.09 32.32 16.15
N ASN A 726 6.48 31.77 15.12
CA ASN A 726 7.09 31.23 13.88
C ASN A 726 8.04 30.04 14.06
N ASP A 727 8.23 29.52 15.26
CA ASP A 727 9.22 28.47 15.58
C ASP A 727 8.58 27.16 15.99
N LEU A 728 7.35 27.17 16.54
CA LEU A 728 6.67 25.99 17.05
C LEU A 728 5.34 25.77 16.30
N LEU A 729 5.28 24.69 15.54
CA LEU A 729 4.04 24.17 14.95
C LEU A 729 3.45 23.10 15.87
N VAL A 730 2.17 23.23 16.19
CA VAL A 730 1.39 22.22 16.91
C VAL A 730 0.21 21.80 16.02
N ASP A 731 0.05 20.51 15.82
CA ASP A 731 -1.06 19.91 15.07
C ASP A 731 -1.71 18.81 15.91
N LEU A 732 -2.97 19.01 16.28
CA LEU A 732 -3.78 18.09 17.08
C LEU A 732 -4.97 17.65 16.25
N ASN A 733 -5.34 16.39 16.37
CA ASN A 733 -6.60 15.89 15.82
C ASN A 733 -7.19 14.80 16.71
N ALA A 734 -8.51 14.71 16.72
CA ALA A 734 -9.24 13.60 17.28
C ALA A 734 -10.34 13.18 16.31
N TYR A 735 -10.57 11.89 16.18
CA TYR A 735 -11.59 11.34 15.28
C TYR A 735 -12.40 10.24 15.97
N TRP A 736 -13.63 10.09 15.51
CA TRP A 736 -14.50 8.96 15.80
C TRP A 736 -15.10 8.46 14.48
N THR A 737 -15.05 7.16 14.24
CA THR A 737 -15.54 6.54 13.00
C THR A 737 -16.37 5.32 13.33
N SER A 738 -17.54 5.18 12.69
CA SER A 738 -18.39 4.00 12.73
C SER A 738 -18.39 3.32 11.37
N TYR A 739 -18.23 2.00 11.36
CA TYR A 739 -18.20 1.14 10.18
C TYR A 739 -19.38 0.21 10.22
N THR A 740 -20.05 0.00 9.10
CA THR A 740 -21.18 -0.91 8.91
C THR A 740 -20.99 -1.76 7.66
N ASP A 741 -21.66 -2.91 7.62
CA ASP A 741 -21.54 -3.85 6.49
C ASP A 741 -20.08 -4.31 6.26
N PHE A 742 -19.34 -4.61 7.33
CA PHE A 742 -17.92 -4.94 7.26
C PHE A 742 -17.67 -6.19 6.40
N ILE A 743 -16.73 -6.14 5.47
CA ILE A 743 -16.46 -7.23 4.52
C ILE A 743 -15.36 -8.14 5.07
N GLY A 744 -15.64 -9.44 5.13
CA GLY A 744 -14.69 -10.50 5.49
C GLY A 744 -15.12 -11.86 4.96
N GLY A 745 -14.29 -12.88 5.18
CA GLY A 745 -14.59 -14.27 4.86
C GLY A 745 -15.27 -14.97 6.03
N GLU A 746 -16.22 -15.86 5.75
CA GLU A 746 -16.86 -16.73 6.73
C GLU A 746 -16.99 -18.15 6.18
N ASP A 747 -16.68 -19.14 7.01
CA ASP A 747 -16.64 -20.54 6.57
C ASP A 747 -18.02 -21.20 6.62
N TYR A 748 -18.34 -21.87 5.52
CA TYR A 748 -19.58 -22.62 5.35
C TYR A 748 -19.32 -23.96 4.65
N VAL A 749 -20.22 -24.93 4.85
CA VAL A 749 -20.08 -26.28 4.32
C VAL A 749 -21.11 -26.54 3.21
N LEU A 750 -20.65 -26.92 2.03
CA LEU A 750 -21.49 -27.20 0.87
C LEU A 750 -22.43 -28.38 1.13
N ARG A 751 -23.74 -28.18 0.97
CA ARG A 751 -24.77 -29.23 1.21
C ARG A 751 -24.88 -30.24 0.05
N SER A 752 -24.71 -29.82 -1.18
CA SER A 752 -24.89 -30.63 -2.36
C SER A 752 -23.67 -30.53 -3.28
N PRO A 753 -23.28 -31.61 -3.97
CA PRO A 753 -22.12 -31.55 -4.85
C PRO A 753 -22.33 -30.55 -5.98
N THR A 754 -21.26 -29.84 -6.36
CA THR A 754 -21.22 -28.90 -7.48
C THR A 754 -20.06 -29.23 -8.45
N THR A 755 -19.77 -28.34 -9.40
CA THR A 755 -18.67 -28.51 -10.35
C THR A 755 -17.87 -27.21 -10.49
N HIS A 756 -16.55 -27.36 -10.64
CA HIS A 756 -15.66 -26.27 -11.00
C HIS A 756 -14.65 -26.74 -12.05
N GLN A 757 -14.51 -25.99 -13.15
CA GLN A 757 -13.65 -26.33 -14.30
C GLN A 757 -13.80 -27.78 -14.78
N GLY A 758 -15.05 -28.26 -14.82
CA GLY A 758 -15.37 -29.65 -15.20
C GLY A 758 -15.06 -30.70 -14.15
N GLN A 759 -14.50 -30.35 -13.02
CA GLN A 759 -14.22 -31.25 -11.89
C GLN A 759 -15.40 -31.25 -10.90
N LYS A 760 -15.73 -32.40 -10.37
CA LYS A 760 -16.77 -32.54 -9.35
C LYS A 760 -16.23 -32.08 -8.00
N VAL A 761 -16.96 -31.18 -7.36
CA VAL A 761 -16.74 -30.74 -5.97
C VAL A 761 -17.75 -31.47 -5.09
N PRO A 762 -17.33 -32.28 -4.11
CA PRO A 762 -18.24 -33.05 -3.27
C PRO A 762 -19.00 -32.19 -2.28
N ALA A 763 -20.15 -32.65 -1.79
CA ALA A 763 -20.77 -32.13 -0.58
C ALA A 763 -19.81 -32.31 0.63
N GLY A 764 -19.91 -31.42 1.61
CA GLY A 764 -18.98 -31.39 2.75
C GLY A 764 -17.71 -30.55 2.51
N THR A 765 -17.51 -30.01 1.29
CA THR A 765 -16.40 -29.08 1.01
C THR A 765 -16.65 -27.75 1.74
N ILE A 766 -15.61 -27.25 2.41
CA ILE A 766 -15.64 -25.95 3.09
C ILE A 766 -15.33 -24.85 2.08
N TYR A 767 -16.20 -23.88 2.03
CA TYR A 767 -16.03 -22.63 1.28
C TYR A 767 -16.01 -21.46 2.23
N THR A 768 -15.18 -20.48 1.92
CA THR A 768 -15.11 -19.19 2.59
C THR A 768 -15.57 -18.09 1.62
N PRO A 769 -16.90 -17.93 1.42
CA PRO A 769 -17.43 -16.79 0.68
C PRO A 769 -17.15 -15.49 1.42
N TYR A 770 -16.90 -14.40 0.67
CA TYR A 770 -16.90 -13.07 1.26
C TYR A 770 -18.33 -12.62 1.57
N VAL A 771 -18.54 -12.14 2.77
CA VAL A 771 -19.85 -11.69 3.30
C VAL A 771 -19.76 -10.31 3.92
N ASN A 772 -20.90 -9.66 4.16
CA ASN A 772 -20.98 -8.48 5.01
C ASN A 772 -21.41 -8.92 6.41
N PHE A 773 -20.55 -8.67 7.39
CA PHE A 773 -20.85 -8.96 8.80
C PHE A 773 -21.83 -7.93 9.35
N PRO A 774 -22.82 -8.34 10.18
CA PRO A 774 -23.80 -7.44 10.76
C PRO A 774 -23.25 -6.60 11.92
N GLU A 775 -22.08 -6.94 12.45
CA GLU A 775 -21.46 -6.24 13.56
C GLU A 775 -21.05 -4.82 13.19
N ASP A 776 -21.48 -3.86 14.00
CA ASP A 776 -21.03 -2.47 13.90
C ASP A 776 -19.68 -2.31 14.60
N VAL A 777 -18.69 -1.78 13.88
CA VAL A 777 -17.38 -1.49 14.43
C VAL A 777 -17.21 0.00 14.61
N THR A 778 -16.71 0.43 15.76
CA THR A 778 -16.39 1.83 16.02
C THR A 778 -14.91 1.99 16.32
N SER A 779 -14.28 3.06 15.85
CA SER A 779 -12.90 3.41 16.19
C SER A 779 -12.80 4.86 16.66
N PHE A 780 -11.92 5.09 17.62
CA PHE A 780 -11.59 6.41 18.15
C PHE A 780 -10.09 6.59 18.16
N GLY A 781 -9.62 7.80 17.87
CA GLY A 781 -8.19 8.08 18.00
C GLY A 781 -7.87 9.56 18.16
N VAL A 782 -6.66 9.79 18.68
CA VAL A 782 -6.08 11.13 18.91
C VAL A 782 -4.68 11.15 18.32
N GLY A 783 -4.37 12.20 17.57
CA GLY A 783 -3.03 12.46 17.03
C GLY A 783 -2.48 13.78 17.55
N VAL A 784 -1.22 13.78 17.97
CA VAL A 784 -0.47 14.97 18.37
C VAL A 784 0.78 15.06 17.50
N GLY A 785 1.02 16.18 16.87
CA GLY A 785 2.23 16.49 16.11
C GLY A 785 2.84 17.80 16.58
N ILE A 786 4.15 17.81 16.80
CA ILE A 786 4.91 18.99 17.21
C ILE A 786 6.15 19.09 16.32
N THR A 787 6.41 20.29 15.78
CA THR A 787 7.67 20.62 15.13
C THR A 787 8.19 21.92 15.74
N TYR A 788 9.38 21.87 16.33
CA TYR A 788 9.98 23.02 17.00
C TYR A 788 11.36 23.35 16.41
N ASN A 789 11.45 24.52 15.79
CA ASN A 789 12.69 25.05 15.28
C ASN A 789 13.46 25.74 16.42
N LEU A 790 14.47 25.07 16.91
CA LEU A 790 15.33 25.52 18.00
C LEU A 790 16.46 26.43 17.47
N PRO A 791 17.05 27.27 18.33
CA PRO A 791 18.20 28.10 17.96
C PRO A 791 19.35 27.28 17.36
N ARG A 792 20.14 27.90 16.49
CA ARG A 792 21.29 27.30 15.79
C ARG A 792 20.91 26.22 14.77
N GLY A 793 19.69 26.24 14.26
CA GLY A 793 19.24 25.33 13.19
C GLY A 793 18.92 23.92 13.62
N PHE A 794 18.69 23.67 14.91
CA PHE A 794 18.12 22.41 15.36
C PHE A 794 16.62 22.38 15.07
N SER A 795 16.12 21.22 14.67
CA SER A 795 14.70 20.91 14.53
C SER A 795 14.36 19.72 15.41
N LEU A 796 13.41 19.91 16.31
CA LEU A 796 12.85 18.84 17.16
C LEU A 796 11.45 18.54 16.64
N THR A 797 11.19 17.26 16.35
CA THR A 797 9.87 16.76 15.95
C THR A 797 9.37 15.75 16.96
N GLY A 798 8.06 15.71 17.17
CA GLY A 798 7.42 14.73 18.03
C GLY A 798 6.05 14.37 17.51
N THR A 799 5.71 13.09 17.52
CA THR A 799 4.36 12.61 17.24
C THR A 799 3.91 11.65 18.33
N TYR A 800 2.63 11.70 18.66
CA TYR A 800 1.98 10.72 19.52
C TYR A 800 0.63 10.36 18.89
N ASN A 801 0.30 9.08 18.92
CA ASN A 801 -0.95 8.56 18.42
C ASN A 801 -1.56 7.60 19.43
N TYR A 802 -2.83 7.82 19.73
CA TYR A 802 -3.70 6.90 20.44
C TYR A 802 -4.78 6.42 19.48
N ALA A 803 -5.05 5.11 19.45
CA ALA A 803 -6.09 4.53 18.62
C ALA A 803 -6.71 3.33 19.32
N THR A 804 -8.03 3.27 19.37
CA THR A 804 -8.77 2.14 19.93
C THR A 804 -10.00 1.83 19.10
N PHE A 805 -10.59 0.65 19.29
CA PHE A 805 -11.79 0.23 18.59
C PHE A 805 -12.70 -0.60 19.51
N ASP A 806 -13.97 -0.72 19.08
CA ASP A 806 -14.97 -1.58 19.69
C ASP A 806 -15.75 -2.25 18.55
N ASP A 807 -15.82 -3.55 18.54
CA ASP A 807 -16.44 -4.35 17.47
C ASP A 807 -17.80 -4.98 17.86
N ASN A 808 -18.26 -4.81 19.10
CA ASN A 808 -19.54 -5.36 19.61
C ASN A 808 -19.78 -6.83 19.22
N ARG A 809 -18.71 -7.60 19.12
CA ARG A 809 -18.70 -8.96 18.60
C ARG A 809 -19.41 -9.92 19.56
N GLU A 810 -20.25 -10.82 19.02
CA GLU A 810 -20.79 -11.95 19.79
C GLU A 810 -19.68 -12.96 20.11
N GLU A 811 -19.82 -13.68 21.24
CA GLU A 811 -18.78 -14.57 21.79
C GLU A 811 -18.35 -15.68 20.81
N ASN A 812 -19.24 -16.13 19.93
CA ASN A 812 -19.01 -17.22 18.95
C ASN A 812 -18.92 -16.73 17.51
N SER A 813 -18.84 -15.41 17.26
CA SER A 813 -18.75 -14.86 15.90
C SER A 813 -17.41 -15.21 15.24
N GLN A 814 -17.44 -15.62 13.98
CA GLN A 814 -16.23 -15.78 13.15
C GLN A 814 -15.66 -14.41 12.73
N PHE A 815 -16.38 -13.32 13.02
CA PHE A 815 -15.96 -11.97 12.67
C PHE A 815 -14.63 -11.60 13.31
N ARG A 816 -13.74 -11.07 12.49
CA ARG A 816 -12.44 -10.50 12.87
C ARG A 816 -12.32 -9.11 12.30
N ALA A 817 -12.36 -8.11 13.17
CA ALA A 817 -12.23 -6.72 12.73
C ALA A 817 -10.85 -6.43 12.10
N GLY A 818 -9.82 -7.10 12.58
CA GLY A 818 -8.45 -6.90 12.08
C GLY A 818 -7.95 -5.48 12.30
N PHE A 819 -8.16 -4.93 13.52
CA PHE A 819 -7.75 -3.55 13.82
C PHE A 819 -6.25 -3.35 13.68
N ASN A 820 -5.44 -4.33 14.09
CA ASN A 820 -4.02 -4.47 13.77
C ASN A 820 -3.19 -3.19 13.97
N THR A 821 -3.48 -2.47 15.03
CA THR A 821 -2.88 -1.17 15.31
C THR A 821 -2.67 -1.04 16.81
N PRO A 822 -1.47 -0.65 17.27
CA PRO A 822 -1.20 -0.44 18.69
C PRO A 822 -2.04 0.70 19.24
N GLU A 823 -2.49 0.60 20.49
CA GLU A 823 -3.20 1.69 21.13
C GLU A 823 -2.31 2.92 21.27
N ASN A 824 -1.07 2.75 21.67
CA ASN A 824 -0.15 3.84 21.93
C ASN A 824 1.10 3.72 21.06
N LYS A 825 1.48 4.82 20.40
CA LYS A 825 2.77 4.93 19.72
C LYS A 825 3.25 6.36 19.66
N PHE A 826 4.56 6.55 19.64
CA PHE A 826 5.16 7.87 19.50
C PHE A 826 6.45 7.83 18.69
N THR A 827 6.80 9.00 18.16
CA THR A 827 8.09 9.24 17.49
C THR A 827 8.69 10.53 17.99
N VAL A 828 10.00 10.57 18.19
CA VAL A 828 10.77 11.77 18.52
C VAL A 828 11.95 11.87 17.57
N GLY A 829 12.09 13.01 16.89
CA GLY A 829 13.17 13.29 15.97
C GLY A 829 13.98 14.53 16.38
N LEU A 830 15.29 14.49 16.19
CA LEU A 830 16.19 15.62 16.35
C LEU A 830 17.11 15.70 15.14
N ALA A 831 17.12 16.84 14.46
CA ALA A 831 17.95 17.05 13.28
C ALA A 831 18.64 18.42 13.31
N ASN A 832 19.78 18.51 12.64
CA ASN A 832 20.43 19.77 12.32
C ASN A 832 21.19 19.63 11.00
N ARG A 833 20.87 20.49 10.04
CA ARG A 833 21.48 20.44 8.70
C ARG A 833 22.87 21.05 8.63
N LYS A 834 23.24 21.85 9.62
CA LYS A 834 24.44 22.69 9.60
C LYS A 834 25.03 22.85 11.01
N ILE A 835 25.14 21.70 11.72
CA ILE A 835 25.72 21.68 13.09
C ILE A 835 27.16 22.22 13.09
N ALA A 836 27.88 22.05 11.99
CA ALA A 836 29.16 22.66 11.66
C ALA A 836 29.21 22.92 10.15
N ARG A 837 30.26 23.58 9.66
CA ARG A 837 30.42 23.84 8.23
C ARG A 837 30.31 22.52 7.46
N ASN A 838 29.30 22.40 6.60
CA ASN A 838 29.03 21.25 5.73
C ASN A 838 28.56 19.96 6.44
N TRP A 839 28.45 19.93 7.77
CA TRP A 839 28.00 18.76 8.52
C TRP A 839 26.56 18.90 8.96
N GLY A 840 25.79 17.82 8.80
CA GLY A 840 24.44 17.67 9.30
C GLY A 840 24.26 16.33 10.00
N PHE A 841 23.20 16.19 10.77
CA PHE A 841 22.77 14.91 11.36
C PHE A 841 21.26 14.86 11.51
N ALA A 842 20.71 13.64 11.61
CA ALA A 842 19.35 13.38 12.03
C ALA A 842 19.30 12.10 12.88
N ILE A 843 18.45 12.09 13.87
CA ILE A 843 18.18 10.96 14.77
C ILE A 843 16.67 10.90 14.94
N ASN A 844 16.11 9.69 14.79
CA ASN A 844 14.71 9.41 15.07
C ASN A 844 14.60 8.22 16.00
N TYR A 845 13.74 8.32 17.01
CA TYR A 845 13.33 7.21 17.85
C TYR A 845 11.83 7.05 17.72
N ARG A 846 11.37 5.83 17.41
CA ARG A 846 9.97 5.45 17.39
C ARG A 846 9.73 4.28 18.31
N TRP A 847 8.60 4.30 19.01
CA TRP A 847 8.13 3.22 19.88
C TRP A 847 6.66 2.96 19.63
N GLN A 848 6.27 1.71 19.74
CA GLN A 848 4.88 1.29 19.74
C GLN A 848 4.64 0.20 20.78
N GLU A 849 3.45 0.19 21.34
CA GLU A 849 2.93 -0.81 22.24
C GLU A 849 2.64 -2.12 21.52
N ASP A 850 2.55 -3.22 22.25
CA ASP A 850 2.07 -4.50 21.74
C ASP A 850 0.61 -4.39 21.30
N PHE A 851 0.21 -5.22 20.35
CA PHE A 851 -1.16 -5.24 19.86
C PHE A 851 -1.54 -6.59 19.24
N LEU A 852 -2.84 -6.92 19.26
CA LEU A 852 -3.36 -8.11 18.60
C LEU A 852 -3.35 -7.92 17.06
N TRP A 853 -2.67 -8.82 16.36
CA TRP A 853 -2.74 -8.97 14.93
C TRP A 853 -3.77 -10.07 14.60
N GLN A 854 -4.74 -9.76 13.74
CA GLN A 854 -5.76 -10.66 13.22
C GLN A 854 -5.72 -10.67 11.70
N SER A 855 -5.67 -11.84 11.10
CA SER A 855 -5.70 -12.04 9.64
C SER A 855 -6.28 -13.41 9.32
N ASP A 856 -6.53 -13.69 8.04
CA ASP A 856 -6.94 -15.01 7.58
C ASP A 856 -5.84 -16.08 7.79
N PHE A 857 -4.59 -15.66 7.99
CA PHE A 857 -3.48 -16.55 8.32
C PHE A 857 -3.53 -17.00 9.79
N GLY A 858 -3.98 -16.14 10.71
CA GLY A 858 -4.06 -16.43 12.14
C GLY A 858 -4.15 -15.20 13.01
N GLU A 859 -4.11 -15.41 14.33
CA GLU A 859 -4.13 -14.36 15.35
C GLU A 859 -2.88 -14.46 16.24
N TRP A 860 -2.24 -13.32 16.53
CA TRP A 860 -1.06 -13.28 17.37
C TRP A 860 -0.83 -11.88 17.95
N VAL A 861 -0.21 -11.81 19.13
CA VAL A 861 0.19 -10.52 19.72
C VAL A 861 1.54 -10.10 19.14
N VAL A 862 1.57 -9.03 18.35
CA VAL A 862 2.82 -8.37 17.95
C VAL A 862 3.41 -7.70 19.19
N PRO A 863 4.63 -8.07 19.64
CA PRO A 863 5.24 -7.48 20.82
C PRO A 863 5.53 -5.99 20.65
N GLU A 864 5.61 -5.26 21.78
CA GLU A 864 6.12 -3.89 21.78
C GLU A 864 7.55 -3.82 21.23
N PHE A 865 7.87 -2.74 20.55
CA PHE A 865 9.26 -2.49 20.11
C PHE A 865 9.60 -1.01 20.01
N GLY A 866 10.90 -0.73 20.14
CA GLY A 866 11.47 0.60 19.97
C GLY A 866 12.62 0.57 18.97
N VAL A 867 12.64 1.52 18.05
CA VAL A 867 13.62 1.60 16.94
C VAL A 867 14.30 2.94 16.96
N LEU A 868 15.64 2.93 16.95
CA LEU A 868 16.48 4.12 16.83
C LEU A 868 17.14 4.15 15.46
N ASP A 869 16.90 5.21 14.70
CA ASP A 869 17.50 5.47 13.41
C ASP A 869 18.38 6.72 13.50
N ALA A 870 19.57 6.72 12.90
CA ALA A 870 20.43 7.90 12.88
C ALA A 870 21.27 7.98 11.62
N GLN A 871 21.57 9.22 11.21
CA GLN A 871 22.52 9.49 10.12
C GLN A 871 23.32 10.76 10.37
N VAL A 872 24.52 10.78 9.78
CA VAL A 872 25.37 11.96 9.67
C VAL A 872 25.58 12.25 8.18
N SER A 873 25.53 13.51 7.82
CA SER A 873 25.73 13.96 6.42
C SER A 873 26.87 14.96 6.33
N TYR A 874 27.59 14.92 5.22
CA TYR A 874 28.67 15.86 4.91
C TYR A 874 28.60 16.32 3.46
N LYS A 875 28.56 17.64 3.23
CA LYS A 875 28.57 18.25 1.89
C LYS A 875 29.99 18.45 1.39
N ILE A 876 30.34 17.83 0.26
CA ILE A 876 31.58 18.08 -0.48
C ILE A 876 31.25 19.05 -1.60
N THR A 877 31.22 20.34 -1.29
CA THR A 877 30.76 21.37 -2.25
C THR A 877 31.59 21.42 -3.52
N SER A 878 32.91 21.18 -3.46
CA SER A 878 33.80 21.14 -4.65
C SER A 878 33.47 20.01 -5.64
N LEU A 879 32.88 18.91 -5.16
CA LEU A 879 32.43 17.77 -5.96
C LEU A 879 30.91 17.75 -6.18
N LYS A 880 30.19 18.75 -5.67
CA LYS A 880 28.71 18.79 -5.70
C LYS A 880 28.09 17.49 -5.17
N THR A 881 28.64 16.96 -4.10
CA THR A 881 28.31 15.63 -3.58
C THR A 881 27.94 15.71 -2.09
N MET A 882 26.86 15.02 -1.75
CA MET A 882 26.46 14.74 -0.38
C MET A 882 26.91 13.33 0.00
N LEU A 883 27.67 13.21 1.05
CA LEU A 883 27.98 11.94 1.72
C LEU A 883 27.05 11.76 2.90
N LYS A 884 26.42 10.58 3.04
CA LYS A 884 25.62 10.21 4.21
C LYS A 884 26.10 8.86 4.75
N LEU A 885 26.28 8.77 6.03
CA LEU A 885 26.51 7.54 6.77
C LEU A 885 25.37 7.38 7.78
N GLY A 886 24.64 6.29 7.73
CA GLY A 886 23.49 6.08 8.59
C GLY A 886 23.26 4.62 8.94
N GLY A 887 22.32 4.42 9.86
CA GLY A 887 21.82 3.11 10.22
C GLY A 887 20.41 3.19 10.78
N THR A 888 19.68 2.12 10.57
CA THR A 888 18.32 1.92 11.10
C THR A 888 18.34 0.80 12.13
N ASN A 889 17.43 0.87 13.09
CA ASN A 889 17.32 -0.08 14.20
C ASN A 889 18.64 -0.25 14.99
N LEU A 890 19.27 0.86 15.35
CA LEU A 890 20.60 0.88 15.99
C LEU A 890 20.64 0.23 17.40
N PHE A 891 19.49 -0.01 18.04
CA PHE A 891 19.44 -0.77 19.29
C PHE A 891 19.65 -2.28 19.09
N GLY A 892 19.47 -2.79 17.87
CA GLY A 892 19.86 -4.12 17.45
C GLY A 892 18.86 -5.24 17.78
N SER A 893 17.74 -4.95 18.39
CA SER A 893 16.72 -5.97 18.63
C SER A 893 15.89 -6.18 17.36
N ASP A 894 15.80 -7.41 16.91
CA ASP A 894 14.88 -7.76 15.82
C ASP A 894 13.44 -7.53 16.25
N TYR A 895 12.60 -7.06 15.34
CA TYR A 895 11.16 -6.87 15.60
C TYR A 895 10.31 -7.34 14.42
N ARG A 896 9.06 -7.64 14.69
CA ARG A 896 8.05 -7.97 13.65
C ARG A 896 6.89 -6.99 13.71
N THR A 897 6.24 -6.79 12.58
CA THR A 897 5.09 -5.89 12.44
C THR A 897 3.77 -6.63 12.17
N ASN A 898 3.83 -7.92 11.89
CA ASN A 898 2.68 -8.77 11.59
C ASN A 898 3.01 -10.26 11.81
N LEU A 899 1.97 -11.09 11.98
CA LEU A 899 2.10 -12.54 12.04
C LEU A 899 2.59 -13.10 10.69
N GLY A 900 3.48 -14.09 10.73
CA GLY A 900 4.07 -14.72 9.54
C GLY A 900 5.07 -13.83 8.78
N GLY A 901 5.15 -12.54 9.14
CA GLY A 901 6.12 -11.60 8.59
C GLY A 901 7.55 -11.88 9.04
N PRO A 902 8.53 -11.23 8.38
CA PRO A 902 9.94 -11.42 8.68
C PRO A 902 10.34 -10.69 9.96
N PHE A 903 11.50 -11.07 10.51
CA PHE A 903 12.18 -10.33 11.56
C PHE A 903 13.01 -9.20 10.96
N VAL A 904 12.62 -7.96 11.22
CA VAL A 904 13.29 -6.76 10.74
C VAL A 904 14.47 -6.45 11.65
N GLY A 905 15.66 -6.51 11.12
CA GLY A 905 16.90 -6.26 11.84
C GLY A 905 17.46 -4.87 11.60
N GLN A 906 18.78 -4.78 11.54
CA GLN A 906 19.55 -3.54 11.38
C GLN A 906 19.96 -3.34 9.93
N THR A 907 19.98 -2.08 9.49
CA THR A 907 20.59 -1.71 8.21
C THR A 907 21.64 -0.61 8.45
N TYR A 908 22.85 -0.79 7.97
CA TYR A 908 23.90 0.24 7.95
C TYR A 908 24.20 0.61 6.51
N TYR A 909 24.28 1.91 6.20
CA TYR A 909 24.47 2.37 4.84
C TYR A 909 25.41 3.55 4.71
N LEU A 910 26.08 3.60 3.56
CA LEU A 910 26.85 4.74 3.05
C LEU A 910 26.23 5.18 1.73
N SER A 911 25.88 6.45 1.63
CA SER A 911 25.32 7.03 0.40
C SER A 911 26.18 8.18 -0.12
N LEU A 912 26.43 8.18 -1.43
CA LEU A 912 27.05 9.27 -2.17
C LEU A 912 26.01 9.79 -3.16
N THR A 913 25.58 11.04 -3.01
CA THR A 913 24.63 11.69 -3.92
C THR A 913 25.30 12.87 -4.60
N PHE A 914 25.62 12.74 -5.88
CA PHE A 914 25.99 13.85 -6.74
C PHE A 914 24.71 14.57 -7.20
N ASP A 915 24.70 15.89 -7.13
CA ASP A 915 23.65 16.73 -7.70
C ASP A 915 24.33 17.94 -8.37
N GLU A 916 24.06 18.14 -9.65
CA GLU A 916 24.69 19.21 -10.46
C GLU A 916 24.54 20.60 -9.81
N PHE A 917 23.51 20.81 -9.03
CA PHE A 917 23.19 22.06 -8.36
C PHE A 917 23.51 22.12 -6.86
N LEU A 918 24.05 21.04 -6.30
CA LEU A 918 24.42 21.01 -4.87
C LEU A 918 25.60 21.97 -4.60
N ARG A 919 25.42 22.89 -3.62
CA ARG A 919 26.45 23.81 -3.15
C ARG A 919 26.66 23.75 -1.65
#